data_ad3a62ba45706cb94c7afadcd45bb928
#
_entry.id   ad3a62ba45706cb94c7afadcd45bb928
#
_cell.length_a   1.000
_cell.length_b   1.000
_cell.length_c   1.000
_cell.angle_alpha   90.00
_cell.angle_beta   90.00
_cell.angle_gamma   90.00
#
_symmetry.space_group_name_H-M   'P 1'
#
loop_
_entity.id
_entity.type
_entity.pdbx_description
1 polymer ?
#
loop_
_entity_poly.entity_id
_entity_poly.type
_entity_poly.pdbx_seq_one_letter_code
_entity_poly.pdbx_strand_id
1 'polypeptide(L)'
;MCGALIERSFSRKIFSLIFAKQKGRIVEQDAIFQEEQQALTNTYEKLTRIAEETTASLGADALEALGERKNLFDELKFDLGNGVNLETYAEAEALQRVIDQYNLAVDLNSERLAKTRLLMNKPYFAKVVLQLRPGAPPRELYLGATGMTDERGRHFIIDWRAPVAETYYNQANGKTSYVANGRTIEADLLLRRQFDITQDTLNAYFDTTVAIEDPLLLASLAKSRSSKLGDITATIQREQNQVVRHEDVPVLLVNGIAGSGKTSVMLQRIAYLLYQERDTLRPDDVHLISPNPVFRDYIDNVLPNMGERNPQIETWDDLMRKLGLTERGLGKGALADDLLIIDEKLESLELTQKDFQDICVGDERVVAAGQAFSAYQQYKRLPAGQHRCNLAKELLHERLEQRIASRMNNADVQAEIMDLDEQEHIRLFGHQAFTALEEELPEYTRLYLEDRYAAVADAIEEGAWLRFDRIGMNMLGKSSLSAVEWLYLKLALAGGANRGARYVMVDEVQDYSLAQLMVMARYFCNAHFLLLGDENQAIKEGTATFSQIEQGFAHVLDASVELCRLQTSYRSSPEITALFKTLMNGDSCMDVASVQRPGNKPVIKPCVTDEEYFAALRSAVVQAAEDVDRRGLAAIVVADKQRARWMEKKLAEFGDCTVTCAFPGAGGAAGVAACCSNRSKHVGAPVTLPEHGVVLLDLPTAKGLEFDQVIIADAQESVYGTDDLSRHRLYTAISRATQKVTILSQGTLSPLLQPAFQSR
;
A
#
# COMPACT_ATOMS: atom_id res chain seq x y z
N MET A 1 -6.65 -45.65 63.64
CA MET A 1 -6.92 -46.33 62.36
C MET A 1 -8.17 -45.84 61.59
N CYS A 2 -9.03 -45.00 62.20
CA CYS A 2 -10.21 -44.46 61.46
C CYS A 2 -9.94 -43.21 60.63
N GLY A 3 -8.89 -42.43 60.86
CA GLY A 3 -8.61 -41.20 60.11
C GLY A 3 -8.08 -41.43 58.68
N ALA A 4 -7.27 -42.46 58.46
CA ALA A 4 -6.64 -42.73 57.15
C ALA A 4 -7.58 -43.40 56.13
N LEU A 5 -8.74 -43.91 56.53
CA LEU A 5 -9.74 -44.47 55.64
C LEU A 5 -10.73 -43.44 55.09
N ILE A 6 -10.91 -42.31 55.81
CA ILE A 6 -11.80 -41.24 55.39
C ILE A 6 -11.05 -40.31 54.31
N GLU A 7 -9.77 -40.07 54.51
CA GLU A 7 -8.98 -39.32 53.55
C GLU A 7 -8.80 -40.05 52.19
N ARG A 8 -8.65 -41.39 52.20
CA ARG A 8 -8.56 -42.16 50.96
C ARG A 8 -9.90 -42.25 50.19
N SER A 9 -11.02 -42.21 50.91
CA SER A 9 -12.37 -42.24 50.30
C SER A 9 -12.70 -40.86 49.67
N PHE A 10 -12.29 -39.75 50.33
CA PHE A 10 -12.51 -38.40 49.84
C PHE A 10 -11.62 -38.10 48.62
N SER A 11 -10.37 -38.51 48.65
CA SER A 11 -9.41 -38.33 47.54
C SER A 11 -9.83 -39.12 46.29
N ARG A 12 -10.38 -40.37 46.45
CA ARG A 12 -10.91 -41.13 45.33
C ARG A 12 -12.18 -40.54 44.71
N LYS A 13 -13.07 -39.95 45.51
CA LYS A 13 -14.27 -39.26 44.99
C LYS A 13 -13.91 -37.98 44.25
N ILE A 14 -12.95 -37.19 44.73
CA ILE A 14 -12.45 -35.97 44.04
C ILE A 14 -11.75 -36.36 42.73
N PHE A 15 -10.90 -37.39 42.74
CA PHE A 15 -10.25 -37.89 41.53
C PHE A 15 -11.24 -38.43 40.50
N SER A 16 -12.28 -39.13 40.93
CA SER A 16 -13.34 -39.65 40.05
C SER A 16 -14.22 -38.52 39.49
N LEU A 17 -14.47 -37.45 40.26
CA LEU A 17 -15.19 -36.24 39.79
C LEU A 17 -14.35 -35.40 38.81
N ILE A 18 -13.04 -35.28 39.03
CA ILE A 18 -12.12 -34.59 38.12
C ILE A 18 -12.00 -35.38 36.80
N PHE A 19 -11.87 -36.74 36.90
CA PHE A 19 -11.80 -37.59 35.70
C PHE A 19 -13.13 -37.65 34.93
N ALA A 20 -14.27 -37.64 35.64
CA ALA A 20 -15.60 -37.57 35.01
C ALA A 20 -15.81 -36.19 34.33
N LYS A 21 -15.38 -35.08 34.97
CA LYS A 21 -15.40 -33.76 34.38
C LYS A 21 -14.46 -33.64 33.18
N GLN A 22 -13.26 -34.23 33.21
CA GLN A 22 -12.37 -34.29 32.07
C GLN A 22 -12.91 -35.15 30.92
N LYS A 23 -13.47 -36.34 31.22
CA LYS A 23 -14.14 -37.20 30.24
C LYS A 23 -15.35 -36.50 29.61
N GLY A 24 -16.20 -35.84 30.43
CA GLY A 24 -17.34 -35.08 29.93
C GLY A 24 -16.89 -33.93 29.01
N ARG A 25 -15.81 -33.22 29.33
CA ARG A 25 -15.26 -32.16 28.53
C ARG A 25 -14.65 -32.65 27.20
N ILE A 26 -13.99 -33.81 27.19
CA ILE A 26 -13.44 -34.44 25.98
C ILE A 26 -14.57 -34.91 25.06
N VAL A 27 -15.63 -35.56 25.60
CA VAL A 27 -16.78 -36.02 24.80
C VAL A 27 -17.58 -34.84 24.24
N GLU A 28 -17.69 -33.73 24.98
CA GLU A 28 -18.36 -32.49 24.51
C GLU A 28 -17.54 -31.77 23.42
N GLN A 29 -16.22 -31.74 23.54
CA GLN A 29 -15.33 -31.22 22.50
C GLN A 29 -15.38 -32.07 21.23
N ASP A 30 -15.43 -33.39 21.32
CA ASP A 30 -15.57 -34.30 20.18
C ASP A 30 -16.91 -34.09 19.44
N ALA A 31 -18.01 -33.87 20.18
CA ALA A 31 -19.33 -33.61 19.58
C ALA A 31 -19.37 -32.27 18.84
N ILE A 32 -18.83 -31.21 19.43
CA ILE A 32 -18.74 -29.89 18.80
C ILE A 32 -17.84 -29.95 17.54
N PHE A 33 -16.72 -30.67 17.63
CA PHE A 33 -15.83 -30.82 16.48
C PHE A 33 -16.54 -31.51 15.31
N GLN A 34 -17.33 -32.56 15.58
CA GLN A 34 -18.09 -33.28 14.56
C GLN A 34 -19.19 -32.38 13.94
N GLU A 35 -19.90 -31.60 14.78
CA GLU A 35 -20.91 -30.66 14.32
C GLU A 35 -20.32 -29.60 13.38
N GLU A 36 -19.21 -28.97 13.76
CA GLU A 36 -18.56 -27.94 12.94
C GLU A 36 -17.89 -28.55 11.69
N GLN A 37 -17.35 -29.78 11.76
CA GLN A 37 -16.87 -30.48 10.57
C GLN A 37 -18.02 -30.77 9.59
N GLN A 38 -19.18 -31.18 10.07
CA GLN A 38 -20.34 -31.39 9.20
C GLN A 38 -20.84 -30.09 8.58
N ALA A 39 -20.86 -28.99 9.34
CA ALA A 39 -21.21 -27.67 8.83
C ALA A 39 -20.22 -27.21 7.74
N LEU A 40 -18.91 -27.48 7.94
CA LEU A 40 -17.86 -27.21 6.96
C LEU A 40 -18.07 -28.02 5.67
N THR A 41 -18.31 -29.33 5.79
CA THR A 41 -18.57 -30.21 4.65
C THR A 41 -19.78 -29.71 3.82
N ASN A 42 -20.89 -29.40 4.49
CA ASN A 42 -22.09 -28.85 3.83
C ASN A 42 -21.82 -27.51 3.12
N THR A 43 -20.96 -26.68 3.71
CA THR A 43 -20.57 -25.39 3.13
C THR A 43 -19.67 -25.61 1.91
N TYR A 44 -18.71 -26.50 2.00
CA TYR A 44 -17.79 -26.85 0.91
C TYR A 44 -18.53 -27.45 -0.29
N GLU A 45 -19.49 -28.36 -0.06
CA GLU A 45 -20.36 -28.93 -1.11
C GLU A 45 -21.15 -27.84 -1.84
N LYS A 46 -21.67 -26.83 -1.11
CA LYS A 46 -22.34 -25.68 -1.74
C LYS A 46 -21.39 -24.87 -2.61
N LEU A 47 -20.17 -24.59 -2.13
CA LEU A 47 -19.16 -23.86 -2.87
C LEU A 47 -18.75 -24.61 -4.16
N THR A 48 -18.57 -25.94 -4.05
CA THR A 48 -18.25 -26.80 -5.21
C THR A 48 -19.33 -26.71 -6.28
N ARG A 49 -20.59 -26.84 -5.88
CA ARG A 49 -21.72 -26.72 -6.79
C ARG A 49 -21.76 -25.33 -7.47
N ILE A 50 -21.61 -24.26 -6.69
CA ILE A 50 -21.57 -22.89 -7.24
C ILE A 50 -20.41 -22.73 -8.25
N ALA A 51 -19.24 -23.31 -7.97
CA ALA A 51 -18.09 -23.27 -8.88
C ALA A 51 -18.38 -23.98 -10.20
N GLU A 52 -19.02 -25.17 -10.12
CA GLU A 52 -19.40 -25.96 -11.31
C GLU A 52 -20.44 -25.24 -12.15
N GLU A 53 -21.52 -24.76 -11.53
CA GLU A 53 -22.59 -24.01 -12.20
C GLU A 53 -22.08 -22.72 -12.86
N THR A 54 -21.27 -21.94 -12.14
CA THR A 54 -20.69 -20.69 -12.67
C THR A 54 -19.71 -20.96 -13.81
N THR A 55 -18.92 -22.04 -13.71
CA THR A 55 -18.01 -22.44 -14.80
C THR A 55 -18.78 -22.87 -16.04
N ALA A 56 -19.87 -23.61 -15.86
CA ALA A 56 -20.73 -24.02 -16.98
C ALA A 56 -21.41 -22.81 -17.65
N SER A 57 -21.91 -21.85 -16.86
CA SER A 57 -22.48 -20.60 -17.36
C SER A 57 -21.46 -19.78 -18.16
N LEU A 58 -20.25 -19.58 -17.64
CA LEU A 58 -19.18 -18.88 -18.38
C LEU A 58 -18.85 -19.54 -19.72
N GLY A 59 -18.88 -20.87 -19.76
CA GLY A 59 -18.69 -21.61 -21.01
C GLY A 59 -19.83 -21.43 -22.02
N ALA A 60 -21.06 -21.40 -21.54
CA ALA A 60 -22.26 -21.17 -22.36
C ALA A 60 -22.32 -19.72 -22.86
N ASP A 61 -22.13 -18.76 -21.98
CA ASP A 61 -22.14 -17.32 -22.29
C ASP A 61 -21.07 -16.96 -23.33
N ALA A 62 -19.86 -17.55 -23.22
CA ALA A 62 -18.78 -17.35 -24.20
C ALA A 62 -19.08 -17.93 -25.58
N LEU A 63 -19.74 -19.10 -25.66
CA LEU A 63 -20.13 -19.73 -26.92
C LEU A 63 -21.29 -18.95 -27.58
N GLU A 64 -22.25 -18.47 -26.82
CA GLU A 64 -23.40 -17.69 -27.31
C GLU A 64 -22.93 -16.31 -27.81
N ALA A 65 -22.07 -15.62 -27.06
CA ALA A 65 -21.46 -14.35 -27.48
C ALA A 65 -20.63 -14.49 -28.78
N LEU A 66 -19.88 -15.58 -28.94
CA LEU A 66 -19.16 -15.87 -30.19
C LEU A 66 -20.11 -16.18 -31.36
N GLY A 67 -21.22 -16.86 -31.10
CA GLY A 67 -22.26 -17.18 -32.10
C GLY A 67 -22.96 -15.92 -32.58
N GLU A 68 -23.38 -15.07 -31.66
CA GLU A 68 -24.05 -13.80 -31.98
C GLU A 68 -23.10 -12.83 -32.70
N ARG A 69 -21.85 -12.71 -32.25
CA ARG A 69 -20.83 -11.88 -32.90
C ARG A 69 -20.58 -12.33 -34.35
N LYS A 70 -20.58 -13.64 -34.60
CA LYS A 70 -20.40 -14.18 -35.96
C LYS A 70 -21.61 -13.91 -36.86
N ASN A 71 -22.81 -14.11 -36.36
CA ASN A 71 -24.05 -13.83 -37.11
C ASN A 71 -24.13 -12.35 -37.49
N LEU A 72 -23.76 -11.47 -36.60
CA LEU A 72 -23.77 -10.02 -36.81
C LEU A 72 -22.66 -9.55 -37.77
N PHE A 73 -21.48 -10.15 -37.73
CA PHE A 73 -20.44 -9.88 -38.73
C PHE A 73 -20.87 -10.31 -40.14
N ASP A 74 -21.66 -11.36 -40.22
CA ASP A 74 -22.18 -11.84 -41.51
C ASP A 74 -23.35 -10.96 -42.01
N GLU A 75 -24.20 -10.43 -41.13
CA GLU A 75 -25.28 -9.46 -41.46
C GLU A 75 -24.72 -8.07 -41.85
N LEU A 76 -23.74 -7.53 -41.08
CA LEU A 76 -23.09 -6.26 -41.41
C LEU A 76 -22.32 -6.27 -42.74
N LYS A 77 -21.75 -7.41 -43.15
CA LYS A 77 -21.10 -7.56 -44.47
C LYS A 77 -22.11 -7.46 -45.63
N PHE A 78 -23.39 -7.80 -45.41
CA PHE A 78 -24.42 -7.72 -46.46
C PHE A 78 -24.90 -6.28 -46.68
N ASP A 79 -24.84 -5.41 -45.68
CA ASP A 79 -25.46 -4.08 -45.73
C ASP A 79 -24.49 -2.93 -46.08
N LEU A 80 -23.17 -3.15 -45.91
CA LEU A 80 -22.14 -2.16 -46.28
C LEU A 80 -22.09 -1.82 -47.79
N GLY A 81 -22.88 -2.54 -48.61
CA GLY A 81 -23.02 -2.29 -50.04
C GLY A 81 -23.97 -1.16 -50.42
N ASN A 82 -24.84 -0.69 -49.53
CA ASN A 82 -25.98 0.22 -49.87
C ASN A 82 -25.99 1.60 -49.19
N GLY A 83 -24.90 2.03 -48.54
CA GLY A 83 -24.80 3.34 -47.90
C GLY A 83 -25.29 3.33 -46.46
N VAL A 84 -24.49 4.00 -45.56
CA VAL A 84 -24.76 4.07 -44.12
C VAL A 84 -26.05 4.88 -43.87
N ASN A 85 -27.13 4.22 -43.47
CA ASN A 85 -28.40 4.84 -43.09
C ASN A 85 -28.52 4.94 -41.56
N LEU A 86 -29.43 5.79 -41.08
CA LEU A 86 -29.77 5.98 -39.66
C LEU A 86 -30.21 4.67 -38.98
N GLU A 87 -30.78 3.71 -39.73
CA GLU A 87 -31.16 2.37 -39.27
C GLU A 87 -29.93 1.54 -38.89
N THR A 88 -28.85 1.60 -39.68
CA THR A 88 -27.58 0.88 -39.42
C THR A 88 -26.90 1.38 -38.13
N TYR A 89 -27.03 2.68 -37.81
CA TYR A 89 -26.54 3.23 -36.54
C TYR A 89 -27.39 2.73 -35.35
N ALA A 90 -28.70 2.66 -35.46
CA ALA A 90 -29.59 2.16 -34.40
C ALA A 90 -29.37 0.66 -34.15
N GLU A 91 -29.12 -0.13 -35.19
CA GLU A 91 -28.78 -1.55 -35.09
C GLU A 91 -27.40 -1.77 -34.47
N ALA A 92 -26.39 -0.99 -34.84
CA ALA A 92 -25.06 -1.03 -34.22
C ALA A 92 -25.09 -0.66 -32.74
N GLU A 93 -25.94 0.33 -32.37
CA GLU A 93 -26.11 0.74 -30.96
C GLU A 93 -26.88 -0.33 -30.14
N ALA A 94 -27.87 -0.98 -30.75
CA ALA A 94 -28.58 -2.10 -30.12
C ALA A 94 -27.65 -3.30 -29.91
N LEU A 95 -26.77 -3.55 -30.87
CA LEU A 95 -25.75 -4.57 -30.81
C LEU A 95 -24.72 -4.30 -29.70
N GLN A 96 -24.22 -3.07 -29.63
CA GLN A 96 -23.27 -2.68 -28.56
C GLN A 96 -23.88 -2.93 -27.18
N ARG A 97 -25.18 -2.65 -26.99
CA ARG A 97 -25.87 -2.94 -25.73
C ARG A 97 -25.93 -4.43 -25.39
N VAL A 98 -26.16 -5.29 -26.41
CA VAL A 98 -26.15 -6.76 -26.22
C VAL A 98 -24.74 -7.24 -25.83
N ILE A 99 -23.71 -6.77 -26.54
CA ILE A 99 -22.31 -7.10 -26.22
C ILE A 99 -21.97 -6.64 -24.79
N ASP A 100 -22.39 -5.45 -24.40
CA ASP A 100 -22.14 -4.91 -23.06
C ASP A 100 -22.87 -5.72 -21.98
N GLN A 101 -24.06 -6.24 -22.25
CA GLN A 101 -24.77 -7.16 -21.33
C GLN A 101 -24.04 -8.49 -21.18
N TYR A 102 -23.52 -9.08 -22.27
CA TYR A 102 -22.73 -10.31 -22.20
C TYR A 102 -21.41 -10.09 -21.45
N ASN A 103 -20.71 -8.99 -21.73
CA ASN A 103 -19.48 -8.64 -21.01
C ASN A 103 -19.74 -8.49 -19.51
N LEU A 104 -20.83 -7.81 -19.14
CA LEU A 104 -21.23 -7.66 -17.74
C LEU A 104 -21.55 -9.00 -17.07
N ALA A 105 -22.26 -9.90 -17.77
CA ALA A 105 -22.57 -11.24 -17.26
C ALA A 105 -21.30 -12.09 -17.09
N VAL A 106 -20.37 -12.03 -18.04
CA VAL A 106 -19.07 -12.70 -17.99
C VAL A 106 -18.24 -12.15 -16.82
N ASP A 107 -18.20 -10.84 -16.63
CA ASP A 107 -17.46 -10.20 -15.53
C ASP A 107 -18.04 -10.61 -14.18
N LEU A 108 -19.36 -10.57 -13.99
CA LEU A 108 -20.04 -10.98 -12.75
C LEU A 108 -19.81 -12.47 -12.43
N ASN A 109 -19.92 -13.35 -13.43
CA ASN A 109 -19.67 -14.77 -13.28
C ASN A 109 -18.18 -15.06 -13.01
N SER A 110 -17.27 -14.34 -13.64
CA SER A 110 -15.82 -14.44 -13.39
C SER A 110 -15.47 -14.01 -11.97
N GLU A 111 -16.04 -12.92 -11.50
CA GLU A 111 -15.88 -12.45 -10.13
C GLU A 111 -16.46 -13.45 -9.10
N ARG A 112 -17.66 -13.98 -9.38
CA ARG A 112 -18.29 -15.01 -8.53
C ARG A 112 -17.44 -16.28 -8.46
N LEU A 113 -16.90 -16.72 -9.59
CA LEU A 113 -16.01 -17.89 -9.64
C LEU A 113 -14.70 -17.64 -8.88
N ALA A 114 -14.10 -16.47 -9.02
CA ALA A 114 -12.90 -16.08 -8.27
C ALA A 114 -13.15 -16.09 -6.75
N LYS A 115 -14.27 -15.50 -6.29
CA LYS A 115 -14.69 -15.52 -4.87
C LYS A 115 -14.93 -16.95 -4.38
N THR A 116 -15.58 -17.78 -5.19
CA THR A 116 -15.84 -19.17 -4.85
C THR A 116 -14.54 -19.96 -4.69
N ARG A 117 -13.59 -19.82 -5.63
CA ARG A 117 -12.27 -20.46 -5.56
C ARG A 117 -11.46 -20.01 -4.34
N LEU A 118 -11.53 -18.71 -4.00
CA LEU A 118 -10.90 -18.18 -2.79
C LEU A 118 -11.48 -18.88 -1.54
N LEU A 119 -12.80 -18.97 -1.44
CA LEU A 119 -13.48 -19.63 -0.32
C LEU A 119 -13.26 -21.14 -0.29
N MET A 120 -13.06 -21.81 -1.42
CA MET A 120 -12.71 -23.25 -1.43
C MET A 120 -11.35 -23.54 -0.79
N ASN A 121 -10.41 -22.58 -0.75
CA ASN A 121 -9.17 -22.76 0.00
C ASN A 121 -9.41 -22.69 1.52
N LYS A 122 -10.26 -21.77 1.97
CA LYS A 122 -10.65 -21.59 3.37
C LYS A 122 -12.04 -20.97 3.43
N PRO A 123 -13.11 -21.79 3.56
CA PRO A 123 -14.49 -21.32 3.46
C PRO A 123 -14.84 -20.20 4.44
N TYR A 124 -14.39 -20.33 5.68
CA TYR A 124 -14.55 -19.32 6.72
C TYR A 124 -13.46 -19.48 7.78
N PHE A 125 -13.24 -18.45 8.57
CA PHE A 125 -12.24 -18.45 9.64
C PHE A 125 -12.86 -18.31 11.04
N ALA A 126 -14.12 -17.85 11.12
CA ALA A 126 -14.79 -17.65 12.39
C ALA A 126 -16.30 -17.89 12.30
N LYS A 127 -16.91 -18.13 13.48
CA LYS A 127 -18.34 -18.18 13.71
C LYS A 127 -18.68 -17.26 14.87
N VAL A 128 -19.72 -16.44 14.70
CA VAL A 128 -20.34 -15.68 15.79
C VAL A 128 -21.78 -16.12 15.96
N VAL A 129 -22.24 -16.21 17.21
CA VAL A 129 -23.64 -16.46 17.55
C VAL A 129 -24.18 -15.20 18.22
N LEU A 130 -25.13 -14.56 17.57
CA LEU A 130 -25.70 -13.28 18.01
C LEU A 130 -27.18 -13.43 18.34
N GLN A 131 -27.58 -12.87 19.48
CA GLN A 131 -28.97 -12.68 19.85
C GLN A 131 -29.35 -11.21 19.65
N LEU A 132 -30.16 -10.93 18.62
CA LEU A 132 -30.52 -9.55 18.23
C LEU A 132 -31.65 -8.97 19.09
N ARG A 133 -32.45 -9.82 19.75
CA ARG A 133 -33.54 -9.40 20.65
C ARG A 133 -33.68 -10.42 21.77
N PRO A 134 -33.99 -9.98 23.00
CA PRO A 134 -34.31 -10.91 24.07
C PRO A 134 -35.44 -11.85 23.67
N GLY A 135 -35.23 -13.19 23.84
CA GLY A 135 -36.22 -14.21 23.50
C GLY A 135 -36.30 -14.63 22.01
N ALA A 136 -35.58 -13.94 21.10
CA ALA A 136 -35.47 -14.37 19.70
C ALA A 136 -34.43 -15.53 19.61
N PRO A 137 -34.58 -16.44 18.62
CA PRO A 137 -33.59 -17.51 18.42
C PRO A 137 -32.23 -16.87 18.02
N PRO A 138 -31.12 -17.37 18.57
CA PRO A 138 -29.79 -16.93 18.19
C PRO A 138 -29.54 -17.17 16.70
N ARG A 139 -28.75 -16.28 16.08
CA ARG A 139 -28.30 -16.40 14.70
C ARG A 139 -26.83 -16.81 14.67
N GLU A 140 -26.54 -17.85 13.92
CA GLU A 140 -25.19 -18.32 13.65
C GLU A 140 -24.71 -17.69 12.32
N LEU A 141 -23.56 -17.06 12.36
CA LEU A 141 -22.97 -16.38 11.21
C LEU A 141 -21.52 -16.86 11.06
N TYR A 142 -21.20 -17.43 9.90
CA TYR A 142 -19.84 -17.83 9.53
C TYR A 142 -19.18 -16.70 8.74
N LEU A 143 -17.99 -16.28 9.18
CA LEU A 143 -17.24 -15.17 8.63
C LEU A 143 -16.11 -15.68 7.73
N GLY A 144 -16.10 -15.24 6.46
CA GLY A 144 -15.08 -15.60 5.47
C GLY A 144 -14.33 -14.40 4.94
N ALA A 145 -13.29 -14.67 4.13
CA ALA A 145 -12.53 -13.63 3.41
C ALA A 145 -13.39 -12.85 2.42
N THR A 146 -14.48 -13.44 1.96
CA THR A 146 -15.51 -12.78 1.14
C THR A 146 -16.88 -13.38 1.48
N GLY A 147 -17.96 -12.67 1.11
CA GLY A 147 -19.33 -13.16 1.31
C GLY A 147 -19.81 -14.07 0.19
N MET A 148 -20.69 -15.05 0.53
CA MET A 148 -21.32 -15.92 -0.46
C MET A 148 -22.79 -16.14 -0.14
N THR A 149 -23.61 -16.10 -1.19
CA THR A 149 -25.06 -16.32 -1.11
C THR A 149 -25.46 -17.64 -1.78
N ASP A 150 -26.53 -18.26 -1.25
CA ASP A 150 -27.17 -19.41 -1.88
C ASP A 150 -28.07 -18.95 -3.08
N GLU A 151 -28.67 -19.90 -3.77
CA GLU A 151 -29.59 -19.69 -4.90
C GLU A 151 -30.82 -18.82 -4.54
N ARG A 152 -31.15 -18.73 -3.25
CA ARG A 152 -32.26 -17.91 -2.71
C ARG A 152 -31.81 -16.52 -2.26
N GLY A 153 -30.54 -16.14 -2.53
CA GLY A 153 -29.96 -14.87 -2.12
C GLY A 153 -29.64 -14.78 -0.62
N ARG A 154 -29.68 -15.90 0.13
CA ARG A 154 -29.35 -15.87 1.55
C ARG A 154 -27.86 -16.06 1.75
N HIS A 155 -27.23 -15.17 2.50
CA HIS A 155 -25.83 -15.30 2.88
C HIS A 155 -25.62 -16.52 3.78
N PHE A 156 -24.79 -17.47 3.37
CA PHE A 156 -24.32 -18.57 4.19
C PHE A 156 -22.85 -18.40 4.63
N ILE A 157 -22.11 -17.52 3.96
CA ILE A 157 -20.82 -16.97 4.43
C ILE A 157 -20.95 -15.46 4.41
N ILE A 158 -20.63 -14.84 5.53
CA ILE A 158 -20.64 -13.38 5.70
C ILE A 158 -19.23 -12.86 5.41
N ASP A 159 -19.17 -11.79 4.65
CA ASP A 159 -17.92 -11.08 4.39
C ASP A 159 -17.39 -10.45 5.69
N TRP A 160 -16.09 -10.57 5.95
CA TRP A 160 -15.44 -10.00 7.12
C TRP A 160 -15.59 -8.47 7.22
N ARG A 161 -15.82 -7.81 6.10
CA ARG A 161 -16.02 -6.34 6.00
C ARG A 161 -17.47 -5.93 6.32
N ALA A 162 -18.40 -6.86 6.30
CA ALA A 162 -19.79 -6.55 6.58
C ALA A 162 -19.95 -5.93 7.98
N PRO A 163 -20.91 -5.00 8.17
CA PRO A 163 -21.11 -4.34 9.46
C PRO A 163 -21.27 -5.33 10.64
N VAL A 164 -22.02 -6.42 10.46
CA VAL A 164 -22.23 -7.40 11.50
C VAL A 164 -20.94 -8.12 11.93
N ALA A 165 -19.94 -8.21 11.04
CA ALA A 165 -18.65 -8.83 11.37
C ALA A 165 -17.83 -8.00 12.39
N GLU A 166 -18.16 -6.72 12.58
CA GLU A 166 -17.58 -5.88 13.63
C GLU A 166 -17.74 -6.51 15.02
N THR A 167 -18.84 -7.21 15.28
CA THR A 167 -19.08 -7.91 16.55
C THR A 167 -18.02 -8.97 16.86
N TYR A 168 -17.41 -9.56 15.85
CA TYR A 168 -16.28 -10.47 16.02
C TYR A 168 -15.01 -9.74 16.47
N TYR A 169 -14.73 -8.57 15.88
CA TYR A 169 -13.50 -7.81 16.10
C TYR A 169 -13.53 -6.95 17.36
N ASN A 170 -14.71 -6.56 17.87
CA ASN A 170 -14.87 -5.76 19.10
C ASN A 170 -14.47 -6.45 20.39
N GLN A 171 -14.25 -7.77 20.34
CA GLN A 171 -13.56 -8.60 21.35
C GLN A 171 -14.20 -8.67 22.74
N ALA A 172 -15.47 -8.29 22.89
CA ALA A 172 -16.23 -8.46 24.12
C ALA A 172 -17.34 -9.49 23.91
N ASN A 173 -17.45 -10.49 24.78
CA ASN A 173 -18.64 -11.34 24.85
C ASN A 173 -19.73 -10.63 25.65
N GLY A 174 -20.99 -10.88 25.31
CA GLY A 174 -22.13 -10.21 25.91
C GLY A 174 -22.63 -9.06 25.05
N LYS A 175 -23.04 -7.96 25.68
CA LYS A 175 -23.62 -6.81 24.97
C LYS A 175 -22.63 -6.19 24.01
N THR A 176 -22.99 -6.14 22.73
CA THR A 176 -22.23 -5.53 21.64
C THR A 176 -23.16 -4.77 20.72
N SER A 177 -22.60 -3.96 19.83
CA SER A 177 -23.36 -3.24 18.81
C SER A 177 -22.55 -3.14 17.52
N TYR A 178 -23.25 -2.91 16.41
CA TYR A 178 -22.64 -2.57 15.13
C TYR A 178 -23.53 -1.59 14.38
N VAL A 179 -22.94 -0.82 13.48
CA VAL A 179 -23.69 0.18 12.68
C VAL A 179 -23.97 -0.38 11.30
N ALA A 180 -25.26 -0.41 10.91
CA ALA A 180 -25.66 -0.82 9.57
C ALA A 180 -26.73 0.14 9.02
N ASN A 181 -26.53 0.63 7.81
CA ASN A 181 -27.43 1.59 7.14
C ASN A 181 -27.75 2.83 8.03
N GLY A 182 -26.73 3.39 8.71
CA GLY A 182 -26.86 4.53 9.58
C GLY A 182 -27.60 4.26 10.91
N ARG A 183 -27.87 3.00 11.26
CA ARG A 183 -28.54 2.59 12.49
C ARG A 183 -27.63 1.73 13.35
N THR A 184 -27.52 2.06 14.63
CA THR A 184 -26.85 1.21 15.62
C THR A 184 -27.78 0.04 15.96
N ILE A 185 -27.29 -1.17 15.77
CA ILE A 185 -27.99 -2.43 16.08
C ILE A 185 -27.31 -3.03 17.32
N GLU A 186 -28.06 -3.10 18.40
CA GLU A 186 -27.60 -3.78 19.63
C GLU A 186 -27.82 -5.30 19.49
N ALA A 187 -26.90 -6.08 20.03
CA ALA A 187 -26.93 -7.54 20.05
C ALA A 187 -26.20 -8.08 21.28
N ASP A 188 -26.55 -9.28 21.69
CA ASP A 188 -25.77 -10.04 22.66
C ASP A 188 -24.92 -11.08 21.89
N LEU A 189 -23.60 -11.01 22.04
CA LEU A 189 -22.66 -11.99 21.48
C LEU A 189 -22.55 -13.17 22.44
N LEU A 190 -23.16 -14.29 22.05
CA LEU A 190 -23.24 -15.52 22.87
C LEU A 190 -22.03 -16.42 22.69
N LEU A 191 -21.50 -16.49 21.46
CA LEU A 191 -20.36 -17.32 21.12
C LEU A 191 -19.49 -16.61 20.07
N ARG A 192 -18.19 -16.70 20.24
CA ARG A 192 -17.17 -16.34 19.27
C ARG A 192 -16.20 -17.52 19.14
N ARG A 193 -16.23 -18.16 17.98
CA ARG A 193 -15.42 -19.35 17.66
C ARG A 193 -14.54 -19.07 16.47
N GLN A 194 -13.27 -19.43 16.58
CA GLN A 194 -12.28 -19.37 15.49
C GLN A 194 -12.01 -20.77 14.97
N PHE A 195 -11.65 -20.87 13.68
CA PHE A 195 -11.38 -22.13 13.02
C PHE A 195 -10.02 -22.12 12.33
N ASP A 196 -9.26 -23.19 12.49
CA ASP A 196 -8.15 -23.57 11.62
C ASP A 196 -8.68 -24.58 10.60
N ILE A 197 -8.87 -24.17 9.37
CA ILE A 197 -9.48 -24.92 8.28
C ILE A 197 -8.51 -24.97 7.09
N THR A 198 -8.44 -26.13 6.47
CA THR A 198 -7.75 -26.33 5.19
C THR A 198 -8.73 -27.01 4.24
N GLN A 199 -9.22 -26.28 3.23
CA GLN A 199 -10.25 -26.75 2.31
C GLN A 199 -11.53 -27.24 3.03
N ASP A 200 -11.83 -28.51 3.00
CA ASP A 200 -12.98 -29.17 3.62
C ASP A 200 -12.67 -29.81 4.97
N THR A 201 -11.47 -29.62 5.49
CA THR A 201 -10.99 -30.27 6.71
C THR A 201 -10.82 -29.26 7.84
N LEU A 202 -11.50 -29.51 8.97
CA LEU A 202 -11.34 -28.78 10.21
C LEU A 202 -10.12 -29.31 10.97
N ASN A 203 -9.07 -28.50 11.10
CA ASN A 203 -7.86 -28.87 11.85
C ASN A 203 -8.06 -28.66 13.36
N ALA A 204 -8.64 -27.49 13.73
CA ALA A 204 -8.90 -27.11 15.11
C ALA A 204 -9.98 -26.02 15.19
N TYR A 205 -10.61 -25.90 16.37
CA TYR A 205 -11.44 -24.75 16.70
C TYR A 205 -11.08 -24.20 18.07
N PHE A 206 -11.38 -22.91 18.30
CA PHE A 206 -11.08 -22.22 19.54
C PHE A 206 -12.23 -21.28 19.91
N ASP A 207 -12.82 -21.48 21.10
CA ASP A 207 -13.80 -20.54 21.67
C ASP A 207 -13.07 -19.47 22.46
N THR A 208 -13.14 -18.21 22.03
CA THR A 208 -12.38 -17.11 22.62
C THR A 208 -13.28 -16.16 23.39
N THR A 209 -12.87 -15.85 24.60
CA THR A 209 -13.54 -14.86 25.46
C THR A 209 -12.85 -13.50 25.44
N VAL A 210 -11.55 -13.46 25.14
CA VAL A 210 -10.73 -12.23 25.04
C VAL A 210 -9.67 -12.39 23.94
N ALA A 211 -9.44 -11.36 23.14
CA ALA A 211 -8.58 -11.44 21.96
C ALA A 211 -7.07 -11.44 22.23
N ILE A 212 -6.65 -10.99 23.42
CA ILE A 212 -5.22 -10.93 23.79
C ILE A 212 -4.62 -12.34 23.91
N GLU A 213 -5.47 -13.38 24.11
CA GLU A 213 -5.07 -14.79 24.17
C GLU A 213 -5.56 -15.58 22.95
N ASP A 214 -5.63 -14.95 21.77
CA ASP A 214 -6.11 -15.58 20.54
C ASP A 214 -5.21 -16.77 20.14
N PRO A 215 -5.66 -18.03 20.30
CA PRO A 215 -4.84 -19.20 20.01
C PRO A 215 -4.48 -19.33 18.53
N LEU A 216 -5.32 -18.81 17.60
CA LEU A 216 -5.02 -18.79 16.17
C LEU A 216 -3.93 -17.77 15.87
N LEU A 217 -3.99 -16.58 16.48
CA LEU A 217 -2.93 -15.59 16.38
C LEU A 217 -1.61 -16.20 16.88
N LEU A 218 -1.60 -16.81 18.06
CA LEU A 218 -0.42 -17.46 18.62
C LEU A 218 0.05 -18.65 17.78
N ALA A 219 -0.86 -19.41 17.18
CA ALA A 219 -0.53 -20.52 16.29
C ALA A 219 0.02 -20.00 14.93
N SER A 220 -0.55 -18.92 14.39
CA SER A 220 -0.07 -18.28 13.15
C SER A 220 1.30 -17.64 13.36
N LEU A 221 1.53 -17.01 14.50
CA LEU A 221 2.83 -16.44 14.88
C LEU A 221 3.91 -17.52 15.15
N ALA A 222 3.48 -18.75 15.50
CA ALA A 222 4.38 -19.88 15.71
C ALA A 222 4.71 -20.66 14.42
N LYS A 223 3.87 -20.56 13.38
CA LYS A 223 4.14 -21.10 12.04
C LYS A 223 5.14 -20.18 11.35
N SER A 224 6.26 -20.75 10.90
CA SER A 224 7.37 -20.09 10.23
C SER A 224 6.94 -19.22 9.03
N ARG A 225 7.79 -18.27 8.63
CA ARG A 225 7.70 -17.27 7.54
C ARG A 225 7.06 -17.72 6.22
N SER A 226 6.92 -19.01 5.95
CA SER A 226 6.36 -19.52 4.69
C SER A 226 4.82 -19.61 4.68
N SER A 227 4.14 -19.50 5.82
CA SER A 227 2.68 -19.41 5.84
C SER A 227 2.29 -17.97 5.54
N LYS A 228 2.29 -17.65 4.24
CA LYS A 228 1.77 -16.39 3.71
C LYS A 228 0.46 -16.04 4.40
N LEU A 229 0.37 -14.87 4.93
CA LEU A 229 -0.76 -13.98 5.24
C LEU A 229 -2.21 -14.47 5.01
N GLY A 230 -2.46 -15.78 4.86
CA GLY A 230 -3.79 -16.36 4.64
C GLY A 230 -4.77 -16.13 5.79
N ASP A 231 -4.29 -15.72 6.97
CA ASP A 231 -5.10 -15.47 8.16
C ASP A 231 -5.17 -14.01 8.59
N ILE A 232 -4.74 -13.06 7.73
CA ILE A 232 -4.74 -11.62 8.05
C ILE A 232 -6.10 -11.13 8.52
N THR A 233 -7.17 -11.57 7.86
CA THR A 233 -8.53 -11.14 8.20
C THR A 233 -9.05 -11.78 9.49
N ALA A 234 -8.56 -12.97 9.85
CA ALA A 234 -8.95 -13.66 11.07
C ALA A 234 -8.32 -13.06 12.33
N THR A 235 -7.17 -12.41 12.18
CA THR A 235 -6.31 -11.97 13.29
C THR A 235 -6.33 -10.45 13.53
N ILE A 236 -7.24 -9.72 12.88
CA ILE A 236 -7.40 -8.27 13.09
C ILE A 236 -7.72 -8.02 14.57
N GLN A 237 -6.91 -7.23 15.22
CA GLN A 237 -7.08 -6.85 16.61
C GLN A 237 -7.92 -5.58 16.75
N ARG A 238 -8.43 -5.32 17.97
CA ARG A 238 -9.34 -4.21 18.22
C ARG A 238 -8.79 -2.85 17.77
N GLU A 239 -7.53 -2.53 18.11
CA GLU A 239 -6.90 -1.26 17.71
C GLU A 239 -6.72 -1.17 16.18
N GLN A 240 -6.39 -2.29 15.52
CA GLN A 240 -6.30 -2.38 14.06
C GLN A 240 -7.68 -2.20 13.43
N ASN A 241 -8.71 -2.86 13.98
CA ASN A 241 -10.09 -2.75 13.48
C ASN A 241 -10.62 -1.32 13.57
N GLN A 242 -10.23 -0.55 14.60
CA GLN A 242 -10.58 0.86 14.71
C GLN A 242 -10.04 1.69 13.52
N VAL A 243 -8.80 1.44 13.10
CA VAL A 243 -8.22 2.11 11.91
C VAL A 243 -8.88 1.60 10.62
N VAL A 244 -9.08 0.29 10.49
CA VAL A 244 -9.68 -0.31 9.29
C VAL A 244 -11.09 0.22 9.03
N ARG A 245 -11.90 0.38 10.09
CA ARG A 245 -13.29 0.83 10.04
C ARG A 245 -13.49 2.29 10.45
N HIS A 246 -12.40 3.05 10.55
CA HIS A 246 -12.47 4.47 10.90
C HIS A 246 -13.42 5.20 9.94
N GLU A 247 -14.15 6.18 10.47
CA GLU A 247 -14.98 7.07 9.64
C GLU A 247 -14.15 7.68 8.50
N ASP A 248 -14.81 8.05 7.42
CA ASP A 248 -14.13 8.67 6.30
C ASP A 248 -13.81 10.13 6.61
N VAL A 249 -12.53 10.41 6.79
CA VAL A 249 -11.98 11.72 7.11
C VAL A 249 -10.97 12.16 6.06
N PRO A 250 -10.79 13.47 5.82
CA PRO A 250 -9.87 13.94 4.80
C PRO A 250 -8.44 13.42 4.98
N VAL A 251 -7.94 13.37 6.23
CA VAL A 251 -6.60 12.85 6.53
C VAL A 251 -6.63 12.05 7.84
N LEU A 252 -6.27 10.76 7.72
CA LEU A 252 -6.05 9.88 8.86
C LEU A 252 -4.57 9.57 8.99
N LEU A 253 -3.93 10.05 10.06
CA LEU A 253 -2.53 9.79 10.39
C LEU A 253 -2.43 8.66 11.42
N VAL A 254 -1.73 7.58 11.07
CA VAL A 254 -1.60 6.40 11.95
C VAL A 254 -0.16 6.27 12.42
N ASN A 255 0.06 6.51 13.71
CA ASN A 255 1.34 6.27 14.37
C ASN A 255 1.35 4.87 14.98
N GLY A 256 2.07 3.94 14.37
CA GLY A 256 2.15 2.55 14.81
C GLY A 256 3.57 2.12 15.13
N ILE A 257 3.77 1.51 16.28
CA ILE A 257 5.08 0.97 16.67
C ILE A 257 5.57 -0.14 15.73
N ALA A 258 6.85 -0.48 15.85
CA ALA A 258 7.42 -1.61 15.12
C ALA A 258 6.64 -2.90 15.41
N GLY A 259 6.25 -3.60 14.33
CA GLY A 259 5.50 -4.87 14.45
C GLY A 259 4.02 -4.72 14.79
N SER A 260 3.43 -3.52 14.76
CA SER A 260 1.99 -3.32 15.00
C SER A 260 1.09 -3.69 13.82
N GLY A 261 1.66 -4.10 12.68
CA GLY A 261 0.90 -4.53 11.51
C GLY A 261 0.40 -3.37 10.64
N LYS A 262 1.04 -2.20 10.65
CA LYS A 262 0.68 -1.00 9.85
C LYS A 262 0.31 -1.31 8.42
N THR A 263 1.20 -1.99 7.71
CA THR A 263 1.00 -2.38 6.31
C THR A 263 -0.21 -3.29 6.12
N SER A 264 -0.43 -4.26 7.03
CA SER A 264 -1.62 -5.12 6.99
C SER A 264 -2.89 -4.31 7.20
N VAL A 265 -2.89 -3.38 8.16
CA VAL A 265 -4.01 -2.45 8.44
C VAL A 265 -4.33 -1.59 7.23
N MET A 266 -3.31 -1.09 6.53
CA MET A 266 -3.48 -0.32 5.30
C MET A 266 -4.18 -1.14 4.22
N LEU A 267 -3.70 -2.36 3.94
CA LEU A 267 -4.31 -3.24 2.94
C LEU A 267 -5.75 -3.64 3.32
N GLN A 268 -5.99 -3.90 4.60
CA GLN A 268 -7.33 -4.16 5.12
C GLN A 268 -8.24 -2.94 4.98
N ARG A 269 -7.74 -1.73 5.22
CA ARG A 269 -8.49 -0.49 5.01
C ARG A 269 -8.84 -0.29 3.54
N ILE A 270 -7.91 -0.52 2.62
CA ILE A 270 -8.18 -0.48 1.17
C ILE A 270 -9.29 -1.47 0.81
N ALA A 271 -9.16 -2.73 1.23
CA ALA A 271 -10.18 -3.74 0.97
C ALA A 271 -11.53 -3.38 1.59
N TYR A 272 -11.54 -2.77 2.78
CA TYR A 272 -12.75 -2.30 3.44
C TYR A 272 -13.43 -1.16 2.67
N LEU A 273 -12.68 -0.15 2.21
CA LEU A 273 -13.20 0.98 1.43
C LEU A 273 -13.76 0.52 0.08
N LEU A 274 -13.04 -0.32 -0.66
CA LEU A 274 -13.51 -0.91 -1.91
C LEU A 274 -14.82 -1.72 -1.73
N TYR A 275 -14.95 -2.40 -0.59
CA TYR A 275 -16.19 -3.12 -0.27
C TYR A 275 -17.34 -2.18 0.10
N GLN A 276 -17.08 -1.14 0.89
CA GLN A 276 -18.11 -0.20 1.35
C GLN A 276 -18.64 0.68 0.21
N GLU A 277 -17.75 1.11 -0.67
CA GLU A 277 -18.05 2.04 -1.77
C GLU A 277 -18.04 1.35 -3.13
N ARG A 278 -18.28 0.04 -3.19
CA ARG A 278 -18.18 -0.80 -4.40
C ARG A 278 -18.96 -0.29 -5.62
N ASP A 279 -19.99 0.54 -5.40
CA ASP A 279 -20.81 1.10 -6.46
C ASP A 279 -20.18 2.37 -7.07
N THR A 280 -19.22 2.99 -6.38
CA THR A 280 -18.66 4.30 -6.75
C THR A 280 -17.13 4.36 -6.74
N LEU A 281 -16.44 3.47 -6.02
CA LEU A 281 -14.98 3.43 -5.88
C LEU A 281 -14.39 2.28 -6.69
N ARG A 282 -13.45 2.60 -7.57
CA ARG A 282 -12.69 1.61 -8.35
C ARG A 282 -11.28 1.46 -7.78
N PRO A 283 -10.62 0.31 -7.96
CA PRO A 283 -9.22 0.14 -7.55
C PRO A 283 -8.27 1.20 -8.14
N ASP A 284 -8.55 1.66 -9.37
CA ASP A 284 -7.75 2.70 -10.05
C ASP A 284 -7.88 4.09 -9.41
N ASP A 285 -8.94 4.34 -8.62
CA ASP A 285 -9.16 5.60 -7.89
C ASP A 285 -8.36 5.62 -6.55
N VAL A 286 -7.71 4.50 -6.21
CA VAL A 286 -6.91 4.33 -4.99
C VAL A 286 -5.43 4.27 -5.36
N HIS A 287 -4.64 5.17 -4.80
CA HIS A 287 -3.20 5.23 -4.97
C HIS A 287 -2.48 4.80 -3.71
N LEU A 288 -1.49 3.92 -3.84
CA LEU A 288 -0.63 3.49 -2.77
C LEU A 288 0.81 3.92 -3.05
N ILE A 289 1.36 4.76 -2.19
CA ILE A 289 2.72 5.27 -2.29
C ILE A 289 3.58 4.60 -1.22
N SER A 290 4.59 3.84 -1.66
CA SER A 290 5.52 3.13 -0.78
C SER A 290 6.97 3.48 -1.11
N PRO A 291 7.86 3.61 -0.11
CA PRO A 291 9.27 3.89 -0.36
C PRO A 291 10.04 2.70 -0.94
N ASN A 292 9.46 1.49 -0.94
CA ASN A 292 10.14 0.26 -1.35
C ASN A 292 9.46 -0.41 -2.56
N PRO A 293 10.13 -0.51 -3.73
CA PRO A 293 9.55 -1.16 -4.91
C PRO A 293 9.29 -2.67 -4.72
N VAL A 294 10.03 -3.37 -3.84
CA VAL A 294 9.82 -4.80 -3.52
C VAL A 294 8.46 -5.03 -2.85
N PHE A 295 7.90 -3.98 -2.27
CA PHE A 295 6.60 -4.02 -1.62
C PHE A 295 5.45 -4.27 -2.61
N ARG A 296 5.62 -3.92 -3.88
CA ARG A 296 4.62 -4.20 -4.94
C ARG A 296 4.35 -5.70 -5.06
N ASP A 297 5.41 -6.52 -5.16
CA ASP A 297 5.27 -7.98 -5.30
C ASP A 297 4.55 -8.63 -4.11
N TYR A 298 4.69 -8.01 -2.92
CA TYR A 298 3.99 -8.43 -1.73
C TYR A 298 2.49 -8.12 -1.81
N ILE A 299 2.13 -6.89 -2.19
CA ILE A 299 0.73 -6.43 -2.29
C ILE A 299 -0.01 -7.18 -3.39
N ASP A 300 0.65 -7.46 -4.52
CA ASP A 300 0.08 -8.15 -5.67
C ASP A 300 -0.55 -9.51 -5.32
N ASN A 301 -0.14 -10.09 -4.18
CA ASN A 301 -0.70 -11.34 -3.69
C ASN A 301 -1.69 -11.18 -2.53
N VAL A 302 -1.68 -10.06 -1.80
CA VAL A 302 -2.45 -9.91 -0.55
C VAL A 302 -3.87 -9.45 -0.80
N LEU A 303 -4.10 -8.40 -1.57
CA LEU A 303 -5.44 -7.88 -1.85
C LEU A 303 -6.32 -8.88 -2.62
N PRO A 304 -5.82 -9.62 -3.63
CA PRO A 304 -6.60 -10.69 -4.25
C PRO A 304 -7.04 -11.78 -3.25
N ASN A 305 -6.23 -12.10 -2.24
CA ASN A 305 -6.62 -13.03 -1.18
C ASN A 305 -7.71 -12.48 -0.24
N MET A 306 -7.96 -11.17 -0.27
CA MET A 306 -9.08 -10.52 0.41
C MET A 306 -10.28 -10.26 -0.53
N GLY A 307 -10.22 -10.76 -1.76
CA GLY A 307 -11.29 -10.67 -2.75
C GLY A 307 -11.34 -9.35 -3.53
N GLU A 308 -10.25 -8.55 -3.52
CA GLU A 308 -10.20 -7.26 -4.19
C GLU A 308 -9.09 -7.20 -5.26
N ARG A 309 -9.24 -6.29 -6.22
CA ARG A 309 -8.18 -5.98 -7.20
C ARG A 309 -7.17 -5.02 -6.58
N ASN A 310 -5.95 -5.04 -7.12
CA ASN A 310 -4.88 -4.15 -6.66
C ASN A 310 -5.13 -2.70 -7.07
N PRO A 311 -4.82 -1.72 -6.18
CA PRO A 311 -4.83 -0.30 -6.49
C PRO A 311 -3.62 0.10 -7.36
N GLN A 312 -3.52 1.39 -7.69
CA GLN A 312 -2.34 1.96 -8.32
C GLN A 312 -1.18 2.02 -7.30
N ILE A 313 -0.13 1.21 -7.52
CA ILE A 313 1.01 1.12 -6.60
C ILE A 313 2.20 1.83 -7.24
N GLU A 314 2.69 2.88 -6.59
CA GLU A 314 3.77 3.75 -7.09
C GLU A 314 4.78 4.05 -5.98
N THR A 315 6.04 4.23 -6.37
CA THR A 315 7.04 4.88 -5.51
C THR A 315 7.06 6.38 -5.78
N TRP A 316 7.69 7.17 -4.88
CA TRP A 316 7.93 8.58 -5.14
C TRP A 316 8.67 8.80 -6.47
N ASP A 317 9.66 7.98 -6.77
CA ASP A 317 10.44 8.09 -8.01
C ASP A 317 9.60 7.73 -9.25
N ASP A 318 8.67 6.78 -9.14
CA ASP A 318 7.72 6.46 -10.21
C ASP A 318 6.78 7.64 -10.48
N LEU A 319 6.27 8.28 -9.42
CA LEU A 319 5.43 9.47 -9.53
C LEU A 319 6.19 10.61 -10.23
N MET A 320 7.43 10.89 -9.81
CA MET A 320 8.27 11.93 -10.44
C MET A 320 8.58 11.61 -11.91
N ARG A 321 8.78 10.34 -12.24
CA ARG A 321 9.01 9.87 -13.62
C ARG A 321 7.77 10.07 -14.49
N LYS A 322 6.62 9.69 -13.99
CA LYS A 322 5.32 9.86 -14.66
C LYS A 322 5.02 11.34 -14.97
N LEU A 323 5.46 12.23 -14.07
CA LEU A 323 5.35 13.69 -14.25
C LEU A 323 6.49 14.31 -15.08
N GLY A 324 7.41 13.52 -15.65
CA GLY A 324 8.52 14.01 -16.49
C GLY A 324 9.60 14.80 -15.73
N LEU A 325 9.72 14.62 -14.41
CA LEU A 325 10.57 15.45 -13.54
C LEU A 325 11.92 14.81 -13.15
N THR A 326 12.23 13.61 -13.62
CA THR A 326 13.45 12.87 -13.26
C THR A 326 14.75 13.55 -13.73
N GLU A 327 14.72 14.26 -14.86
CA GLU A 327 15.89 14.94 -15.43
C GLU A 327 16.16 16.32 -14.81
N ARG A 328 15.21 16.89 -14.10
CA ARG A 328 15.40 18.16 -13.39
C ARG A 328 16.17 17.89 -12.12
N GLY A 329 17.48 17.78 -12.19
CA GLY A 329 18.37 17.49 -11.08
C GLY A 329 17.66 17.61 -9.73
N LEU A 330 17.30 16.48 -9.14
CA LEU A 330 16.61 16.40 -7.85
C LEU A 330 17.49 17.15 -6.83
N GLY A 331 17.38 18.49 -6.82
CA GLY A 331 18.15 19.36 -5.96
C GLY A 331 17.99 18.85 -4.54
N LYS A 332 19.09 18.50 -3.91
CA LYS A 332 19.09 18.07 -2.52
C LYS A 332 18.37 19.14 -1.69
N GLY A 333 17.22 18.77 -1.13
CA GLY A 333 16.60 19.51 -0.05
C GLY A 333 15.67 20.66 -0.45
N ALA A 334 14.53 20.36 -1.09
CA ALA A 334 13.40 21.26 -0.95
C ALA A 334 13.04 21.35 0.54
N LEU A 335 13.01 22.54 1.08
CA LEU A 335 12.52 22.80 2.42
C LEU A 335 11.01 23.06 2.36
N ALA A 336 10.28 22.61 3.36
CA ALA A 336 8.85 22.91 3.47
C ALA A 336 8.61 24.43 3.54
N ASP A 337 9.50 25.18 4.19
CA ASP A 337 9.45 26.63 4.28
C ASP A 337 9.45 27.30 2.90
N ASP A 338 10.16 26.75 1.91
CA ASP A 338 10.13 27.26 0.54
C ASP A 338 8.74 27.14 -0.08
N LEU A 339 8.02 26.05 0.20
CA LEU A 339 6.67 25.82 -0.29
C LEU A 339 5.66 26.80 0.37
N LEU A 340 5.84 27.06 1.66
CA LEU A 340 5.03 28.07 2.38
C LEU A 340 5.29 29.48 1.85
N ILE A 341 6.55 29.81 1.51
CA ILE A 341 6.90 31.08 0.86
C ILE A 341 6.24 31.20 -0.52
N ILE A 342 6.15 30.10 -1.27
CA ILE A 342 5.42 30.09 -2.56
C ILE A 342 3.96 30.43 -2.33
N ASP A 343 3.29 29.80 -1.37
CA ASP A 343 1.87 30.06 -1.06
C ASP A 343 1.64 31.52 -0.61
N GLU A 344 2.47 32.03 0.30
CA GLU A 344 2.38 33.40 0.80
C GLU A 344 2.54 34.43 -0.33
N LYS A 345 3.53 34.22 -1.20
CA LYS A 345 3.83 35.17 -2.29
C LYS A 345 2.91 35.03 -3.49
N LEU A 346 2.18 33.92 -3.64
CA LEU A 346 1.34 33.63 -4.80
C LEU A 346 0.25 34.70 -4.97
N GLU A 347 -0.42 35.10 -3.89
CA GLU A 347 -1.52 36.09 -3.94
C GLU A 347 -1.06 37.47 -4.47
N SER A 348 0.19 37.85 -4.15
CA SER A 348 0.79 39.11 -4.57
C SER A 348 1.67 39.03 -5.82
N LEU A 349 1.69 37.86 -6.48
CA LEU A 349 2.58 37.57 -7.60
C LEU A 349 2.18 38.38 -8.86
N GLU A 350 3.06 39.23 -9.30
CA GLU A 350 2.95 39.95 -10.57
C GLU A 350 3.92 39.36 -11.61
N LEU A 351 3.36 38.75 -12.65
CA LEU A 351 4.14 38.19 -13.76
C LEU A 351 4.42 39.26 -14.82
N THR A 352 5.63 39.26 -15.31
CA THR A 352 6.13 40.12 -16.41
C THR A 352 6.23 39.32 -17.70
N GLN A 353 6.37 40.01 -18.86
CA GLN A 353 6.51 39.31 -20.14
C GLN A 353 7.69 38.32 -20.19
N LYS A 354 8.73 38.53 -19.35
CA LYS A 354 9.90 37.64 -19.29
C LYS A 354 9.59 36.28 -18.63
N ASP A 355 8.47 36.18 -17.94
CA ASP A 355 8.01 34.97 -17.23
C ASP A 355 7.20 34.06 -18.15
N PHE A 356 7.07 34.45 -19.43
CA PHE A 356 6.37 33.69 -20.47
C PHE A 356 7.36 33.22 -21.55
N GLN A 357 7.00 32.16 -22.24
CA GLN A 357 7.78 31.57 -23.33
C GLN A 357 6.90 31.19 -24.52
N ASP A 358 7.55 31.05 -25.68
CA ASP A 358 6.89 30.61 -26.91
C ASP A 358 6.56 29.12 -26.84
N ILE A 359 5.45 28.69 -27.46
CA ILE A 359 5.15 27.30 -27.78
C ILE A 359 5.35 27.12 -29.29
N CYS A 360 6.21 26.15 -29.67
CA CYS A 360 6.60 25.90 -31.05
C CYS A 360 6.30 24.45 -31.44
N VAL A 361 6.04 24.22 -32.74
CA VAL A 361 6.04 22.90 -33.39
C VAL A 361 7.16 22.94 -34.44
N GLY A 362 8.23 22.17 -34.21
CA GLY A 362 9.45 22.29 -34.98
C GLY A 362 9.98 23.73 -34.91
N ASP A 363 10.20 24.35 -36.05
CA ASP A 363 10.65 25.77 -36.17
C ASP A 363 9.49 26.77 -36.17
N GLU A 364 8.23 26.30 -36.23
CA GLU A 364 7.06 27.17 -36.27
C GLU A 364 6.63 27.60 -34.86
N ARG A 365 6.68 28.92 -34.61
CA ARG A 365 6.12 29.50 -33.39
C ARG A 365 4.59 29.61 -33.50
N VAL A 366 3.87 28.79 -32.75
CA VAL A 366 2.40 28.74 -32.77
C VAL A 366 1.81 29.71 -31.77
N VAL A 367 2.31 29.74 -30.54
CA VAL A 367 1.92 30.70 -29.50
C VAL A 367 3.14 31.50 -29.08
N ALA A 368 3.12 32.79 -29.30
CA ALA A 368 4.22 33.66 -28.87
C ALA A 368 4.09 34.05 -27.39
N ALA A 369 5.21 34.19 -26.68
CA ALA A 369 5.27 34.63 -25.28
C ALA A 369 4.47 35.90 -25.01
N GLY A 370 4.52 36.87 -25.97
CA GLY A 370 3.72 38.09 -25.87
C GLY A 370 2.21 37.86 -25.97
N GLN A 371 1.77 36.86 -26.74
CA GLN A 371 0.36 36.47 -26.83
C GLN A 371 -0.11 35.81 -25.55
N ALA A 372 0.71 34.91 -24.98
CA ALA A 372 0.45 34.25 -23.70
C ALA A 372 0.41 35.29 -22.56
N PHE A 373 1.36 36.22 -22.53
CA PHE A 373 1.35 37.32 -21.57
C PHE A 373 0.09 38.19 -21.71
N SER A 374 -0.30 38.55 -22.94
CA SER A 374 -1.52 39.34 -23.19
C SER A 374 -2.79 38.60 -22.72
N ALA A 375 -2.88 37.28 -22.98
CA ALA A 375 -3.99 36.47 -22.51
C ALA A 375 -4.09 36.47 -20.98
N TYR A 376 -2.97 36.25 -20.31
CA TYR A 376 -2.90 36.28 -18.85
C TYR A 376 -3.21 37.65 -18.26
N GLN A 377 -2.75 38.72 -18.87
CA GLN A 377 -2.99 40.12 -18.43
C GLN A 377 -4.43 40.59 -18.60
N GLN A 378 -5.21 39.95 -19.48
CA GLN A 378 -6.63 40.26 -19.63
C GLN A 378 -7.38 40.05 -18.33
N TYR A 379 -6.93 39.14 -17.51
CA TYR A 379 -7.54 38.77 -16.20
C TYR A 379 -6.75 39.31 -15.01
N LYS A 380 -6.02 40.43 -15.14
CA LYS A 380 -5.17 41.02 -14.10
C LYS A 380 -5.89 41.41 -12.80
N ARG A 381 -7.22 41.49 -12.83
CA ARG A 381 -8.03 41.76 -11.63
C ARG A 381 -8.14 40.56 -10.68
N LEU A 382 -7.87 39.35 -11.20
CA LEU A 382 -7.80 38.13 -10.41
C LEU A 382 -6.38 37.95 -9.85
N PRO A 383 -6.24 37.41 -8.63
CA PRO A 383 -4.92 37.06 -8.10
C PRO A 383 -4.24 36.00 -8.98
N ALA A 384 -2.93 35.91 -8.90
CA ALA A 384 -2.20 34.84 -9.56
C ALA A 384 -2.63 33.48 -8.97
N GLY A 385 -2.80 32.48 -9.86
CA GLY A 385 -3.24 31.14 -9.45
C GLY A 385 -4.00 30.42 -10.55
N GLN A 386 -4.49 29.23 -10.22
CA GLN A 386 -5.13 28.32 -11.18
C GLN A 386 -6.30 28.97 -11.93
N HIS A 387 -7.17 29.71 -11.24
CA HIS A 387 -8.35 30.31 -11.87
C HIS A 387 -7.97 31.29 -12.99
N ARG A 388 -7.02 32.19 -12.71
CA ARG A 388 -6.52 33.15 -13.70
C ARG A 388 -5.81 32.43 -14.87
N CYS A 389 -5.02 31.41 -14.57
CA CYS A 389 -4.35 30.60 -15.61
C CYS A 389 -5.34 29.84 -16.47
N ASN A 390 -6.42 29.27 -15.91
CA ASN A 390 -7.42 28.54 -16.68
C ASN A 390 -8.15 29.47 -17.68
N LEU A 391 -8.55 30.67 -17.26
CA LEU A 391 -9.11 31.65 -18.17
C LEU A 391 -8.14 32.08 -19.28
N ALA A 392 -6.84 32.16 -18.95
CA ALA A 392 -5.81 32.44 -19.96
C ALA A 392 -5.64 31.26 -20.94
N LYS A 393 -5.74 30.00 -20.47
CA LYS A 393 -5.71 28.80 -21.31
C LYS A 393 -6.88 28.78 -22.29
N GLU A 394 -8.11 29.05 -21.82
CA GLU A 394 -9.31 29.13 -22.67
C GLU A 394 -9.08 30.14 -23.81
N LEU A 395 -8.57 31.32 -23.48
CA LEU A 395 -8.25 32.33 -24.49
C LEU A 395 -7.12 31.92 -25.46
N LEU A 396 -6.14 31.15 -24.97
CA LEU A 396 -5.09 30.61 -25.84
C LEU A 396 -5.61 29.52 -26.78
N HIS A 397 -6.53 28.66 -26.31
CA HIS A 397 -7.21 27.70 -27.16
C HIS A 397 -8.10 28.38 -28.21
N GLU A 398 -8.87 29.41 -27.86
CA GLU A 398 -9.61 30.19 -28.82
C GLU A 398 -8.72 30.78 -29.92
N ARG A 399 -7.54 31.29 -29.55
CA ARG A 399 -6.56 31.82 -30.52
C ARG A 399 -5.95 30.72 -31.39
N LEU A 400 -5.72 29.54 -30.85
CA LEU A 400 -5.26 28.36 -31.60
C LEU A 400 -6.31 27.96 -32.64
N GLU A 401 -7.57 27.86 -32.25
CA GLU A 401 -8.68 27.59 -33.16
C GLU A 401 -8.80 28.64 -34.28
N GLN A 402 -8.70 29.93 -33.93
CA GLN A 402 -8.71 31.01 -34.92
C GLN A 402 -7.51 30.88 -35.88
N ARG A 403 -6.32 30.45 -35.41
CA ARG A 403 -5.18 30.18 -36.25
C ARG A 403 -5.42 29.03 -37.21
N ILE A 404 -6.00 27.92 -36.72
CA ILE A 404 -6.37 26.76 -37.54
C ILE A 404 -7.38 27.23 -38.63
N ALA A 405 -8.45 27.89 -38.22
CA ALA A 405 -9.47 28.40 -39.14
C ALA A 405 -8.90 29.38 -40.20
N SER A 406 -7.93 30.22 -39.83
CA SER A 406 -7.30 31.13 -40.78
C SER A 406 -6.38 30.45 -41.80
N ARG A 407 -5.86 29.25 -41.45
CA ARG A 407 -4.93 28.46 -42.26
C ARG A 407 -5.59 27.38 -43.11
N MET A 408 -6.83 27.00 -42.81
CA MET A 408 -7.52 25.90 -43.51
C MET A 408 -7.67 26.17 -45.02
N ASN A 409 -7.66 27.43 -45.44
CA ASN A 409 -7.70 27.84 -46.85
C ASN A 409 -6.33 28.21 -47.41
N ASN A 410 -5.23 27.95 -46.71
CA ASN A 410 -3.89 28.28 -47.18
C ASN A 410 -3.40 27.24 -48.17
N ALA A 411 -3.05 27.70 -49.41
CA ALA A 411 -2.62 26.82 -50.49
C ALA A 411 -1.33 26.04 -50.20
N ASP A 412 -0.40 26.62 -49.42
CA ASP A 412 0.85 25.93 -49.05
C ASP A 412 0.56 24.74 -48.09
N VAL A 413 -0.33 24.93 -47.11
CA VAL A 413 -0.75 23.87 -46.17
C VAL A 413 -1.57 22.78 -46.88
N GLN A 414 -2.43 23.20 -47.83
CA GLN A 414 -3.18 22.25 -48.65
C GLN A 414 -2.27 21.41 -49.56
N ALA A 415 -1.16 22.01 -50.05
CA ALA A 415 -0.13 21.28 -50.79
C ALA A 415 0.64 20.27 -49.90
N GLU A 416 0.94 20.63 -48.64
CA GLU A 416 1.55 19.68 -47.67
C GLU A 416 0.72 18.44 -47.50
N ILE A 417 -0.61 18.55 -47.47
CA ILE A 417 -1.54 17.39 -47.31
C ILE A 417 -1.46 16.47 -48.54
N MET A 418 -1.34 17.05 -49.75
CA MET A 418 -1.24 16.25 -50.96
C MET A 418 0.07 15.47 -51.07
N ASP A 419 1.12 15.90 -50.36
CA ASP A 419 2.43 15.27 -50.30
C ASP A 419 2.56 14.24 -49.17
N LEU A 420 1.53 14.05 -48.31
CA LEU A 420 1.52 13.03 -47.25
C LEU A 420 1.57 11.62 -47.88
N ASP A 421 2.21 10.68 -47.17
CA ASP A 421 2.18 9.29 -47.58
C ASP A 421 0.83 8.60 -47.32
N GLU A 422 0.63 7.43 -47.93
CA GLU A 422 -0.62 6.67 -47.86
C GLU A 422 -0.95 6.26 -46.39
N GLN A 423 0.06 6.00 -45.56
CA GLN A 423 -0.17 5.60 -44.17
C GLN A 423 -0.64 6.79 -43.34
N GLU A 424 -0.13 7.98 -43.57
CA GLU A 424 -0.57 9.22 -42.91
C GLU A 424 -1.97 9.63 -43.39
N HIS A 425 -2.30 9.46 -44.66
CA HIS A 425 -3.67 9.68 -45.17
C HIS A 425 -4.70 8.77 -44.46
N ILE A 426 -4.38 7.46 -44.30
CA ILE A 426 -5.25 6.52 -43.60
C ILE A 426 -5.37 6.92 -42.11
N ARG A 427 -4.27 7.30 -41.48
CA ARG A 427 -4.24 7.69 -40.06
C ARG A 427 -5.09 8.94 -39.78
N LEU A 428 -4.95 9.95 -40.64
CA LEU A 428 -5.59 11.26 -40.43
C LEU A 428 -7.03 11.28 -40.94
N PHE A 429 -7.29 10.64 -42.07
CA PHE A 429 -8.56 10.80 -42.78
C PHE A 429 -9.36 9.49 -42.95
N GLY A 430 -8.77 8.34 -42.59
CA GLY A 430 -9.45 7.04 -42.66
C GLY A 430 -9.55 6.43 -44.08
N HIS A 431 -8.93 7.02 -45.10
CA HIS A 431 -9.03 6.63 -46.51
C HIS A 431 -7.65 6.40 -47.13
N GLN A 432 -7.56 5.38 -48.03
CA GLN A 432 -6.33 5.06 -48.76
C GLN A 432 -6.07 6.00 -49.96
N ALA A 433 -7.12 6.51 -50.57
CA ALA A 433 -7.01 7.39 -51.74
C ALA A 433 -7.59 8.76 -51.42
N PHE A 434 -6.74 9.75 -51.46
CA PHE A 434 -7.17 11.13 -51.28
C PHE A 434 -7.70 11.69 -52.62
N THR A 435 -8.99 11.63 -52.80
CA THR A 435 -9.71 12.26 -53.94
C THR A 435 -10.64 13.34 -53.43
N ALA A 436 -10.07 14.27 -52.63
CA ALA A 436 -10.89 15.38 -52.13
C ALA A 436 -11.34 16.27 -53.28
N LEU A 437 -12.65 16.52 -53.33
CA LEU A 437 -13.18 17.62 -54.11
C LEU A 437 -12.63 18.93 -53.54
N GLU A 438 -12.38 19.97 -54.38
CA GLU A 438 -11.88 21.30 -53.92
C GLU A 438 -12.69 21.87 -52.76
N GLU A 439 -13.98 21.52 -52.67
CA GLU A 439 -14.93 21.94 -51.61
C GLU A 439 -14.66 21.27 -50.25
N GLU A 440 -14.07 20.04 -50.21
CA GLU A 440 -13.77 19.27 -49.01
C GLU A 440 -12.38 19.50 -48.47
N LEU A 441 -11.47 20.05 -49.31
CA LEU A 441 -10.06 20.26 -48.96
C LEU A 441 -9.86 21.14 -47.72
N PRO A 442 -10.63 22.20 -47.44
CA PRO A 442 -10.51 22.95 -46.19
C PRO A 442 -10.76 22.14 -44.94
N GLU A 443 -11.69 21.17 -44.95
CA GLU A 443 -12.00 20.35 -43.80
C GLU A 443 -10.89 19.34 -43.50
N TYR A 444 -10.32 18.72 -44.53
CA TYR A 444 -9.12 17.88 -44.38
C TYR A 444 -7.93 18.66 -43.89
N THR A 445 -7.76 19.93 -44.38
CA THR A 445 -6.73 20.83 -43.89
C THR A 445 -6.91 21.15 -42.40
N ARG A 446 -8.13 21.29 -41.95
CA ARG A 446 -8.45 21.49 -40.56
C ARG A 446 -8.02 20.31 -39.71
N LEU A 447 -8.42 19.08 -40.09
CA LEU A 447 -8.03 17.83 -39.38
C LEU A 447 -6.51 17.66 -39.30
N TYR A 448 -5.81 17.93 -40.40
CA TYR A 448 -4.34 17.91 -40.42
C TYR A 448 -3.71 18.94 -39.46
N LEU A 449 -4.23 20.16 -39.42
CA LEU A 449 -3.74 21.23 -38.53
C LEU A 449 -4.09 20.91 -37.06
N GLU A 450 -5.24 20.31 -36.78
CA GLU A 450 -5.63 19.86 -35.45
C GLU A 450 -4.63 18.80 -34.93
N ASP A 451 -4.30 17.79 -35.75
CA ASP A 451 -3.30 16.77 -35.43
C ASP A 451 -1.90 17.41 -35.27
N ARG A 452 -1.47 18.26 -36.22
CA ARG A 452 -0.18 18.95 -36.17
C ARG A 452 0.00 19.81 -34.91
N TYR A 453 -1.08 20.45 -34.44
CA TYR A 453 -1.07 21.32 -33.27
C TYR A 453 -1.57 20.67 -32.00
N ALA A 454 -1.85 19.36 -32.00
CA ALA A 454 -2.30 18.64 -30.81
C ALA A 454 -1.32 18.82 -29.64
N ALA A 455 -0.02 18.70 -29.90
CA ALA A 455 1.02 18.95 -28.88
C ALA A 455 1.04 20.38 -28.36
N VAL A 456 0.57 21.38 -29.16
CA VAL A 456 0.43 22.76 -28.69
C VAL A 456 -0.77 22.90 -27.76
N ALA A 457 -1.87 22.26 -28.07
CA ALA A 457 -3.05 22.23 -27.21
C ALA A 457 -2.69 21.60 -25.84
N ASP A 458 -1.98 20.48 -25.84
CA ASP A 458 -1.48 19.84 -24.62
C ASP A 458 -0.53 20.78 -23.85
N ALA A 459 0.39 21.44 -24.54
CA ALA A 459 1.33 22.40 -23.92
C ALA A 459 0.62 23.64 -23.33
N ILE A 460 -0.49 24.09 -23.92
CA ILE A 460 -1.35 25.14 -23.34
C ILE A 460 -1.97 24.63 -22.03
N GLU A 461 -2.56 23.43 -22.06
CA GLU A 461 -3.15 22.82 -20.87
C GLU A 461 -2.16 22.57 -19.76
N GLU A 462 -0.97 22.11 -20.07
CA GLU A 462 0.11 21.91 -19.11
C GLU A 462 0.70 23.21 -18.55
N GLY A 463 0.35 24.36 -19.13
CA GLY A 463 0.91 25.66 -18.75
C GLY A 463 2.36 25.87 -19.22
N ALA A 464 2.80 25.16 -20.28
CA ALA A 464 4.15 25.22 -20.80
C ALA A 464 4.54 26.61 -21.37
N TRP A 465 3.58 27.51 -21.52
CA TRP A 465 3.77 28.91 -21.86
C TRP A 465 4.29 29.77 -20.69
N LEU A 466 4.34 29.20 -19.43
CA LEU A 466 4.93 29.83 -18.25
C LEU A 466 6.34 29.29 -17.99
N ARG A 467 7.24 30.19 -17.58
CA ARG A 467 8.60 29.85 -17.17
C ARG A 467 8.69 29.60 -15.68
N PHE A 468 8.15 28.45 -15.22
CA PHE A 468 8.08 28.11 -13.80
C PHE A 468 9.44 28.21 -13.10
N ASP A 469 10.55 27.80 -13.77
CA ASP A 469 11.89 27.92 -13.20
C ASP A 469 12.21 29.36 -12.85
N ARG A 470 11.98 30.29 -13.78
CA ARG A 470 12.24 31.70 -13.57
C ARG A 470 11.34 32.30 -12.49
N ILE A 471 10.04 31.98 -12.53
CA ILE A 471 9.06 32.47 -11.58
C ILE A 471 9.46 32.03 -10.15
N GLY A 472 9.70 30.72 -9.95
CA GLY A 472 10.07 30.18 -8.66
C GLY A 472 11.42 30.64 -8.14
N MET A 473 12.45 30.75 -9.03
CA MET A 473 13.74 31.32 -8.65
C MET A 473 13.60 32.77 -8.13
N ASN A 474 12.76 33.57 -8.79
CA ASN A 474 12.49 34.94 -8.34
C ASN A 474 11.73 34.99 -7.02
N MET A 475 10.73 34.11 -6.84
CA MET A 475 9.95 34.03 -5.60
C MET A 475 10.80 33.63 -4.41
N LEU A 476 11.67 32.61 -4.58
CA LEU A 476 12.48 32.05 -3.50
C LEU A 476 13.84 32.71 -3.34
N GLY A 477 14.27 33.56 -4.31
CA GLY A 477 15.60 34.13 -4.29
C GLY A 477 16.72 33.12 -4.52
N LYS A 478 16.43 32.04 -5.25
CA LYS A 478 17.35 30.93 -5.54
C LYS A 478 17.89 30.98 -6.97
N SER A 479 19.00 30.31 -7.20
CA SER A 479 19.59 30.16 -8.53
C SER A 479 19.07 28.97 -9.33
N SER A 480 18.39 28.03 -8.66
CA SER A 480 17.75 26.84 -9.27
C SER A 480 16.61 26.35 -8.39
N LEU A 481 15.65 25.65 -8.97
CA LEU A 481 14.56 24.97 -8.27
C LEU A 481 14.81 23.47 -8.22
N SER A 482 14.42 22.84 -7.11
CA SER A 482 14.24 21.39 -7.03
C SER A 482 12.99 20.97 -7.80
N ALA A 483 12.89 19.69 -8.15
CA ALA A 483 11.69 19.14 -8.79
C ALA A 483 10.44 19.35 -7.92
N VAL A 484 10.60 19.25 -6.60
CA VAL A 484 9.53 19.43 -5.61
C VAL A 484 8.99 20.86 -5.61
N GLU A 485 9.87 21.87 -5.54
CA GLU A 485 9.49 23.29 -5.58
C GLU A 485 8.86 23.66 -6.91
N TRP A 486 9.42 23.14 -8.01
CA TRP A 486 8.89 23.37 -9.35
C TRP A 486 7.47 22.79 -9.50
N LEU A 487 7.27 21.53 -9.08
CA LEU A 487 5.97 20.89 -9.17
C LEU A 487 4.93 21.60 -8.28
N TYR A 488 5.33 21.97 -7.06
CA TYR A 488 4.44 22.68 -6.15
C TYR A 488 3.96 24.00 -6.74
N LEU A 489 4.89 24.78 -7.31
CA LEU A 489 4.58 26.03 -7.99
C LEU A 489 3.68 25.82 -9.22
N LYS A 490 3.99 24.81 -10.07
CA LYS A 490 3.16 24.45 -11.24
C LYS A 490 1.73 24.16 -10.81
N LEU A 491 1.58 23.28 -9.80
CA LEU A 491 0.27 22.91 -9.27
C LEU A 491 -0.49 24.12 -8.70
N ALA A 492 0.19 25.00 -7.97
CA ALA A 492 -0.41 26.19 -7.37
C ALA A 492 -0.85 27.22 -8.42
N LEU A 493 -0.02 27.42 -9.47
CA LEU A 493 -0.23 28.49 -10.45
C LEU A 493 -1.05 28.04 -11.66
N ALA A 494 -0.71 26.89 -12.25
CA ALA A 494 -1.29 26.43 -13.52
C ALA A 494 -2.18 25.19 -13.40
N GLY A 495 -2.22 24.54 -12.23
CA GLY A 495 -2.98 23.31 -12.00
C GLY A 495 -2.25 22.06 -12.49
N GLY A 496 -3.00 21.05 -12.92
CA GLY A 496 -2.45 19.75 -13.32
C GLY A 496 -2.48 18.72 -12.18
N ALA A 497 -3.30 18.96 -11.15
CA ALA A 497 -3.53 18.01 -10.06
C ALA A 497 -4.31 16.76 -10.55
N ASN A 498 -4.01 15.61 -9.97
CA ASN A 498 -4.81 14.40 -10.18
C ASN A 498 -6.09 14.48 -9.35
N ARG A 499 -7.18 14.85 -10.00
CA ARG A 499 -8.50 14.98 -9.36
C ARG A 499 -9.32 13.69 -9.39
N GLY A 500 -8.86 12.67 -10.13
CA GLY A 500 -9.50 11.37 -10.21
C GLY A 500 -9.19 10.44 -9.04
N ALA A 501 -8.06 10.66 -8.36
CA ALA A 501 -7.73 9.92 -7.15
C ALA A 501 -8.72 10.26 -6.03
N ARG A 502 -9.31 9.22 -5.42
CA ARG A 502 -10.24 9.36 -4.29
C ARG A 502 -9.57 9.04 -2.96
N TYR A 503 -8.66 8.10 -2.95
CA TYR A 503 -7.90 7.71 -1.77
C TYR A 503 -6.41 7.61 -2.09
N VAL A 504 -5.58 8.16 -1.20
CA VAL A 504 -4.12 8.05 -1.27
C VAL A 504 -3.60 7.48 0.04
N MET A 505 -2.95 6.33 -0.05
CA MET A 505 -2.32 5.63 1.06
C MET A 505 -0.82 5.83 0.99
N VAL A 506 -0.21 6.35 2.05
CA VAL A 506 1.24 6.55 2.13
C VAL A 506 1.80 5.66 3.24
N ASP A 507 2.59 4.66 2.87
CA ASP A 507 3.28 3.80 3.85
C ASP A 507 4.65 4.39 4.22
N GLU A 508 5.10 4.09 5.43
CA GLU A 508 6.37 4.57 6.00
C GLU A 508 6.53 6.10 5.87
N VAL A 509 5.46 6.82 6.21
CA VAL A 509 5.36 8.28 6.02
C VAL A 509 6.55 9.05 6.62
N GLN A 510 7.20 8.54 7.68
CA GLN A 510 8.39 9.10 8.30
C GLN A 510 9.66 9.03 7.42
N ASP A 511 9.61 8.40 6.23
CA ASP A 511 10.74 8.36 5.29
C ASP A 511 10.72 9.48 4.26
N TYR A 512 9.65 10.28 4.24
CA TYR A 512 9.48 11.40 3.33
C TYR A 512 9.81 12.73 4.01
N SER A 513 10.32 13.69 3.24
CA SER A 513 10.41 15.07 3.71
C SER A 513 9.03 15.72 3.73
N LEU A 514 8.85 16.73 4.59
CA LEU A 514 7.59 17.48 4.64
C LEU A 514 7.23 18.10 3.29
N ALA A 515 8.22 18.60 2.55
CA ALA A 515 8.01 19.16 1.22
C ALA A 515 7.46 18.12 0.22
N GLN A 516 7.95 16.87 0.24
CA GLN A 516 7.40 15.79 -0.59
C GLN A 516 5.94 15.51 -0.25
N LEU A 517 5.62 15.44 1.05
CA LEU A 517 4.26 15.19 1.52
C LEU A 517 3.30 16.33 1.16
N MET A 518 3.72 17.59 1.28
CA MET A 518 2.94 18.76 0.88
C MET A 518 2.66 18.77 -0.64
N VAL A 519 3.64 18.34 -1.47
CA VAL A 519 3.42 18.19 -2.92
C VAL A 519 2.42 17.08 -3.21
N MET A 520 2.51 15.93 -2.52
CA MET A 520 1.53 14.85 -2.68
C MET A 520 0.13 15.32 -2.32
N ALA A 521 -0.02 16.03 -1.20
CA ALA A 521 -1.30 16.61 -0.77
C ALA A 521 -1.88 17.56 -1.83
N ARG A 522 -1.05 18.41 -2.42
CA ARG A 522 -1.49 19.35 -3.47
C ARG A 522 -1.77 18.65 -4.81
N TYR A 523 -0.99 17.62 -5.16
CA TYR A 523 -1.20 16.87 -6.39
C TYR A 523 -2.49 16.03 -6.35
N PHE A 524 -2.79 15.40 -5.22
CA PHE A 524 -4.00 14.62 -5.00
C PHE A 524 -5.05 15.42 -4.19
N CYS A 525 -5.30 16.66 -4.55
CA CYS A 525 -6.04 17.65 -3.75
C CYS A 525 -7.49 17.27 -3.41
N ASN A 526 -8.08 16.31 -4.13
CA ASN A 526 -9.45 15.84 -3.88
C ASN A 526 -9.50 14.49 -3.14
N ALA A 527 -8.33 13.89 -2.89
CA ALA A 527 -8.26 12.57 -2.27
C ALA A 527 -8.30 12.65 -0.74
N HIS A 528 -8.84 11.60 -0.12
CA HIS A 528 -8.67 11.32 1.30
C HIS A 528 -7.35 10.59 1.53
N PHE A 529 -6.63 10.96 2.56
CA PHE A 529 -5.30 10.42 2.85
C PHE A 529 -5.32 9.49 4.06
N LEU A 530 -4.66 8.34 3.90
CA LEU A 530 -4.24 7.49 5.00
C LEU A 530 -2.71 7.47 5.06
N LEU A 531 -2.15 8.05 6.11
CA LEU A 531 -0.71 8.19 6.32
C LEU A 531 -0.29 7.24 7.43
N LEU A 532 0.53 6.23 7.12
CA LEU A 532 0.98 5.26 8.11
C LEU A 532 2.49 5.37 8.31
N GLY A 533 2.91 5.33 9.57
CA GLY A 533 4.32 5.34 9.90
C GLY A 533 4.61 5.01 11.35
N ASP A 534 5.88 5.06 11.68
CA ASP A 534 6.42 4.94 13.03
C ASP A 534 7.41 6.10 13.25
N GLU A 535 7.04 7.07 14.06
CA GLU A 535 7.90 8.24 14.30
C GLU A 535 9.29 7.86 14.82
N ASN A 536 9.40 6.71 15.52
CA ASN A 536 10.66 6.22 16.06
C ASN A 536 11.52 5.47 15.00
N GLN A 537 11.02 5.28 13.77
CA GLN A 537 11.76 4.66 12.67
C GLN A 537 12.24 5.66 11.61
N ALA A 538 12.27 6.94 11.91
CA ALA A 538 12.83 7.99 11.06
C ALA A 538 14.37 7.96 11.10
N ILE A 539 15.01 7.16 10.24
CA ILE A 539 16.47 6.95 10.23
C ILE A 539 17.23 7.88 9.28
N LYS A 540 16.54 8.68 8.47
CA LYS A 540 17.11 9.62 7.51
C LYS A 540 17.05 11.05 8.07
N GLU A 541 18.04 11.87 7.72
CA GLU A 541 18.03 13.29 8.03
C GLU A 541 17.02 14.04 7.15
N GLY A 542 16.40 15.09 7.68
CA GLY A 542 15.49 15.96 6.93
C GLY A 542 14.10 15.36 6.64
N THR A 543 13.74 14.26 7.30
CA THR A 543 12.38 13.71 7.25
C THR A 543 11.44 14.45 8.20
N ALA A 544 10.13 14.39 7.90
CA ALA A 544 9.11 15.10 8.68
C ALA A 544 8.79 14.40 10.00
N THR A 545 8.58 15.17 11.06
CA THR A 545 7.96 14.69 12.30
C THR A 545 6.44 14.56 12.12
N PHE A 546 5.78 13.75 12.94
CA PHE A 546 4.31 13.59 12.87
C PHE A 546 3.57 14.91 13.09
N SER A 547 4.05 15.76 13.98
CA SER A 547 3.47 17.11 14.17
C SER A 547 3.63 18.01 12.94
N GLN A 548 4.77 17.94 12.25
CA GLN A 548 4.98 18.66 11.00
C GLN A 548 4.09 18.11 9.88
N ILE A 549 3.90 16.79 9.79
CA ILE A 549 3.00 16.15 8.82
C ILE A 549 1.57 16.64 9.04
N GLU A 550 1.09 16.60 10.27
CA GLU A 550 -0.24 17.13 10.65
C GLU A 550 -0.43 18.57 10.19
N GLN A 551 0.50 19.46 10.55
CA GLN A 551 0.46 20.86 10.17
C GLN A 551 0.53 21.08 8.64
N GLY A 552 1.40 20.34 7.96
CA GLY A 552 1.58 20.45 6.51
C GLY A 552 0.34 20.02 5.72
N PHE A 553 -0.29 18.93 6.10
CA PHE A 553 -1.53 18.46 5.46
C PHE A 553 -2.70 19.40 5.78
N ALA A 554 -2.83 19.83 7.04
CA ALA A 554 -3.86 20.81 7.43
C ALA A 554 -3.73 22.10 6.63
N HIS A 555 -2.49 22.59 6.41
CA HIS A 555 -2.24 23.79 5.62
C HIS A 555 -2.61 23.62 4.14
N VAL A 556 -2.15 22.51 3.50
CA VAL A 556 -2.33 22.35 2.04
C VAL A 556 -3.76 22.00 1.65
N LEU A 557 -4.46 21.21 2.47
CA LEU A 557 -5.81 20.72 2.18
C LEU A 557 -6.92 21.55 2.85
N ASP A 558 -6.56 22.49 3.73
CA ASP A 558 -7.50 23.23 4.58
C ASP A 558 -8.46 22.28 5.33
N ALA A 559 -7.93 21.20 5.89
CA ALA A 559 -8.69 20.13 6.50
C ALA A 559 -8.07 19.65 7.82
N SER A 560 -8.90 19.07 8.68
CA SER A 560 -8.43 18.46 9.92
C SER A 560 -7.72 17.14 9.67
N VAL A 561 -6.69 16.87 10.48
CA VAL A 561 -5.95 15.60 10.49
C VAL A 561 -6.34 14.85 11.76
N GLU A 562 -6.81 13.62 11.62
CA GLU A 562 -7.12 12.75 12.77
C GLU A 562 -5.97 11.78 13.01
N LEU A 563 -5.62 11.60 14.30
CA LEU A 563 -4.50 10.76 14.72
C LEU A 563 -4.99 9.47 15.37
N CYS A 564 -4.58 8.33 14.81
CA CYS A 564 -4.73 7.01 15.42
C CYS A 564 -3.39 6.43 15.86
N ARG A 565 -3.42 5.55 16.88
CA ARG A 565 -2.22 4.89 17.40
C ARG A 565 -2.38 3.38 17.40
N LEU A 566 -1.30 2.67 17.03
CA LEU A 566 -1.19 1.21 17.12
C LEU A 566 -0.02 0.89 18.06
N GLN A 567 -0.34 0.44 19.27
CA GLN A 567 0.62 0.33 20.37
C GLN A 567 0.98 -1.12 20.73
N THR A 568 0.36 -2.10 20.06
CA THR A 568 0.63 -3.51 20.30
C THR A 568 1.56 -4.07 19.22
N SER A 569 2.67 -4.69 19.64
CA SER A 569 3.58 -5.40 18.73
C SER A 569 3.15 -6.87 18.61
N TYR A 570 2.95 -7.31 17.37
CA TYR A 570 2.65 -8.70 17.00
C TYR A 570 3.87 -9.44 16.47
N ARG A 571 5.02 -8.77 16.42
CA ARG A 571 6.25 -9.29 15.82
C ARG A 571 7.28 -9.73 16.84
N SER A 572 7.69 -8.80 17.69
CA SER A 572 8.82 -8.97 18.61
C SER A 572 8.39 -9.54 19.95
N SER A 573 9.22 -10.33 20.58
CA SER A 573 8.97 -10.84 21.94
C SER A 573 8.80 -9.71 22.96
N PRO A 574 8.15 -9.96 24.11
CA PRO A 574 7.99 -8.98 25.18
C PRO A 574 9.30 -8.35 25.65
N GLU A 575 10.39 -9.15 25.68
CA GLU A 575 11.72 -8.71 26.13
C GLU A 575 12.37 -7.73 25.14
N ILE A 576 12.20 -7.98 23.83
CA ILE A 576 12.69 -7.08 22.78
C ILE A 576 11.83 -5.82 22.75
N THR A 577 10.52 -5.96 22.89
CA THR A 577 9.58 -4.84 22.96
C THR A 577 9.89 -3.94 24.16
N ALA A 578 10.16 -4.51 25.33
CA ALA A 578 10.59 -3.76 26.50
C ALA A 578 11.91 -3.01 26.27
N LEU A 579 12.85 -3.60 25.52
CA LEU A 579 14.12 -2.94 25.21
C LEU A 579 13.90 -1.73 24.28
N PHE A 580 13.23 -1.87 23.14
CA PHE A 580 13.07 -0.73 22.25
C PHE A 580 12.12 0.34 22.81
N LYS A 581 11.19 -0.04 23.71
CA LYS A 581 10.37 0.89 24.46
C LYS A 581 11.20 1.92 25.25
N THR A 582 12.38 1.54 25.78
CA THR A 582 13.27 2.45 26.49
C THR A 582 13.86 3.56 25.61
N LEU A 583 13.77 3.39 24.28
CA LEU A 583 14.26 4.36 23.29
C LEU A 583 13.17 5.28 22.77
N MET A 584 11.90 5.05 23.14
CA MET A 584 10.78 5.90 22.73
C MET A 584 10.70 7.14 23.61
N ASN A 585 10.25 8.26 23.03
CA ASN A 585 10.06 9.52 23.73
C ASN A 585 8.57 9.74 24.08
N GLY A 586 8.32 10.40 25.23
CA GLY A 586 7.02 10.97 25.61
C GLY A 586 5.97 9.98 26.09
N ASP A 587 4.72 10.44 26.15
CA ASP A 587 3.55 9.70 26.67
C ASP A 587 3.15 8.48 25.81
N SER A 588 3.63 8.41 24.58
CA SER A 588 3.41 7.27 23.66
C SER A 588 4.00 5.96 24.18
N CYS A 589 4.88 6.04 25.17
CA CYS A 589 5.58 4.89 25.73
C CYS A 589 4.73 4.04 26.69
N MET A 590 3.66 4.58 27.31
CA MET A 590 3.02 3.91 28.45
C MET A 590 2.25 2.64 28.07
N ASP A 591 1.61 2.61 26.92
CA ASP A 591 0.69 1.52 26.54
C ASP A 591 1.29 0.48 25.57
N VAL A 592 2.61 0.59 25.29
CA VAL A 592 3.29 -0.36 24.38
C VAL A 592 3.38 -1.73 25.01
N ALA A 593 2.80 -2.71 24.31
CA ALA A 593 2.75 -4.12 24.72
C ALA A 593 3.16 -5.06 23.58
N SER A 594 3.45 -6.31 23.91
CA SER A 594 3.65 -7.38 22.93
C SER A 594 2.73 -8.55 23.28
N VAL A 595 2.14 -9.14 22.25
CA VAL A 595 1.32 -10.38 22.36
C VAL A 595 2.10 -11.64 22.00
N GLN A 596 3.37 -11.51 21.65
CA GLN A 596 4.23 -12.64 21.36
C GLN A 596 4.54 -13.47 22.63
N ARG A 597 4.95 -14.72 22.41
CA ARG A 597 5.46 -15.56 23.50
C ARG A 597 6.76 -14.97 24.04
N PRO A 598 7.03 -15.19 25.36
CA PRO A 598 8.32 -14.82 25.93
C PRO A 598 9.47 -15.40 25.12
N GLY A 599 10.42 -14.55 24.77
CA GLY A 599 11.62 -14.88 24.00
C GLY A 599 12.88 -14.90 24.86
N ASN A 600 14.01 -14.78 24.20
CA ASN A 600 15.30 -14.66 24.88
C ASN A 600 15.50 -13.22 25.39
N LYS A 601 16.04 -13.08 26.61
CA LYS A 601 16.45 -11.76 27.11
C LYS A 601 17.52 -11.18 26.16
N PRO A 602 17.38 -9.90 25.75
CA PRO A 602 18.41 -9.24 24.96
C PRO A 602 19.78 -9.33 25.64
N VAL A 603 20.83 -9.58 24.90
CA VAL A 603 22.21 -9.62 25.42
C VAL A 603 22.91 -8.32 25.04
N ILE A 604 23.40 -7.56 26.05
CA ILE A 604 24.17 -6.34 25.83
C ILE A 604 25.58 -6.60 26.38
N LYS A 605 26.59 -6.54 25.51
CA LYS A 605 27.98 -6.82 25.88
C LYS A 605 28.91 -5.70 25.39
N PRO A 606 29.27 -4.74 26.28
CA PRO A 606 30.29 -3.79 25.99
C PRO A 606 31.67 -4.50 26.04
N CYS A 607 32.51 -4.24 25.04
CA CYS A 607 33.85 -4.81 24.94
C CYS A 607 34.90 -3.68 24.99
N VAL A 608 35.81 -3.76 25.91
CA VAL A 608 36.84 -2.69 26.16
C VAL A 608 37.94 -2.77 25.12
N THR A 609 38.33 -4.00 24.72
CA THR A 609 39.43 -4.21 23.76
C THR A 609 38.89 -4.77 22.44
N ASP A 610 39.66 -4.57 21.37
CA ASP A 610 39.32 -5.13 20.04
C ASP A 610 39.28 -6.66 20.06
N GLU A 611 40.17 -7.28 20.83
CA GLU A 611 40.21 -8.74 20.96
C GLU A 611 38.95 -9.29 21.63
N GLU A 612 38.49 -8.67 22.72
CA GLU A 612 37.22 -9.03 23.36
C GLU A 612 36.03 -8.84 22.40
N TYR A 613 36.04 -7.73 21.63
CA TYR A 613 34.96 -7.44 20.67
C TYR A 613 34.90 -8.49 19.57
N PHE A 614 36.02 -8.80 18.90
CA PHE A 614 36.04 -9.80 17.84
C PHE A 614 35.73 -11.21 18.35
N ALA A 615 36.20 -11.56 19.56
CA ALA A 615 35.83 -12.83 20.18
C ALA A 615 34.35 -12.93 20.50
N ALA A 616 33.74 -11.84 20.99
CA ALA A 616 32.30 -11.77 21.26
C ALA A 616 31.46 -11.80 19.95
N LEU A 617 31.90 -11.08 18.94
CA LEU A 617 31.24 -11.07 17.63
C LEU A 617 31.26 -12.46 16.99
N ARG A 618 32.44 -13.10 16.94
CA ARG A 618 32.59 -14.46 16.44
C ARG A 618 31.69 -15.45 17.18
N SER A 619 31.70 -15.40 18.52
CA SER A 619 30.81 -16.24 19.33
C SER A 619 29.34 -16.01 19.04
N ALA A 620 28.91 -14.75 18.89
CA ALA A 620 27.52 -14.39 18.58
C ALA A 620 27.10 -14.87 17.18
N VAL A 621 27.99 -14.79 16.19
CA VAL A 621 27.74 -15.23 14.80
C VAL A 621 27.65 -16.76 14.73
N VAL A 622 28.58 -17.48 15.37
CA VAL A 622 28.55 -18.96 15.43
C VAL A 622 27.28 -19.44 16.11
N GLN A 623 26.94 -18.86 17.25
CA GLN A 623 25.72 -19.23 17.97
C GLN A 623 24.47 -18.91 17.17
N ALA A 624 24.43 -17.75 16.49
CA ALA A 624 23.30 -17.41 15.62
C ALA A 624 23.17 -18.39 14.45
N ALA A 625 24.27 -18.82 13.83
CA ALA A 625 24.27 -19.80 12.76
C ALA A 625 23.75 -21.19 13.25
N GLU A 626 24.15 -21.60 14.46
CA GLU A 626 23.65 -22.84 15.07
C GLU A 626 22.15 -22.75 15.43
N ASP A 627 21.74 -21.63 16.04
CA ASP A 627 20.35 -21.42 16.48
C ASP A 627 19.34 -21.37 15.32
N VAL A 628 19.71 -20.73 14.18
CA VAL A 628 18.79 -20.60 13.03
C VAL A 628 18.78 -21.83 12.16
N ASP A 629 19.73 -22.76 12.30
CA ASP A 629 19.86 -24.01 11.58
C ASP A 629 18.95 -24.05 10.30
N ARG A 630 18.70 -24.84 9.51
CA ARG A 630 18.08 -24.88 8.18
C ARG A 630 16.71 -24.16 7.99
N ARG A 631 16.19 -23.39 8.98
CA ARG A 631 14.83 -22.81 8.94
C ARG A 631 14.71 -21.35 9.34
N GLY A 632 15.75 -20.71 9.83
CA GLY A 632 15.69 -19.32 10.33
C GLY A 632 16.70 -18.39 9.66
N LEU A 633 16.52 -17.09 9.86
CA LEU A 633 17.41 -16.05 9.34
C LEU A 633 17.88 -15.14 10.48
N ALA A 634 19.20 -15.03 10.65
CA ALA A 634 19.82 -14.09 11.56
C ALA A 634 20.48 -12.95 10.78
N ALA A 635 20.48 -11.74 11.34
CA ALA A 635 21.13 -10.59 10.73
C ALA A 635 22.22 -9.99 11.62
N ILE A 636 23.36 -9.67 11.02
CA ILE A 636 24.35 -8.75 11.57
C ILE A 636 24.01 -7.37 11.00
N VAL A 637 23.56 -6.46 11.84
CA VAL A 637 23.16 -5.10 11.44
C VAL A 637 24.24 -4.12 11.89
N VAL A 638 24.72 -3.30 10.95
CA VAL A 638 25.66 -2.22 11.17
C VAL A 638 25.10 -0.88 10.71
N ALA A 639 25.64 0.23 11.20
CA ALA A 639 25.07 1.56 11.02
C ALA A 639 24.96 2.00 9.55
N ASP A 640 25.97 1.71 8.73
CA ASP A 640 26.06 2.18 7.35
C ASP A 640 26.86 1.24 6.43
N LYS A 641 26.85 1.55 5.13
CA LYS A 641 27.58 0.80 4.09
C LYS A 641 29.07 0.74 4.28
N GLN A 642 29.67 1.78 4.83
CA GLN A 642 31.13 1.83 5.03
C GLN A 642 31.50 0.84 6.13
N ARG A 643 30.72 0.82 7.19
CA ARG A 643 30.87 -0.14 8.29
C ARG A 643 30.56 -1.57 7.83
N ALA A 644 29.56 -1.77 6.96
CA ALA A 644 29.27 -3.08 6.39
C ALA A 644 30.44 -3.66 5.57
N ARG A 645 31.07 -2.86 4.73
CA ARG A 645 32.28 -3.28 3.98
C ARG A 645 33.47 -3.58 4.86
N TRP A 646 33.61 -2.83 5.93
CA TRP A 646 34.67 -3.11 6.92
C TRP A 646 34.38 -4.42 7.65
N MET A 647 33.13 -4.64 8.05
CA MET A 647 32.69 -5.84 8.75
C MET A 647 32.83 -7.09 7.85
N GLU A 648 32.47 -6.99 6.56
CA GLU A 648 32.65 -8.06 5.58
C GLU A 648 34.09 -8.59 5.55
N LYS A 649 35.08 -7.68 5.53
CA LYS A 649 36.48 -8.06 5.56
C LYS A 649 36.87 -8.75 6.87
N LYS A 650 36.35 -8.29 8.01
CA LYS A 650 36.62 -8.86 9.32
C LYS A 650 35.98 -10.23 9.52
N LEU A 651 34.76 -10.42 9.05
CA LEU A 651 34.06 -11.71 9.10
C LEU A 651 34.76 -12.76 8.21
N ALA A 652 35.35 -12.36 7.10
CA ALA A 652 36.16 -13.25 6.25
C ALA A 652 37.37 -13.82 6.96
N GLU A 653 37.94 -13.10 7.94
CA GLU A 653 39.07 -13.57 8.76
C GLU A 653 38.67 -14.68 9.77
N PHE A 654 37.37 -14.84 10.07
CA PHE A 654 36.91 -15.85 11.05
C PHE A 654 36.96 -17.29 10.52
N GLY A 655 36.79 -17.50 9.22
CA GLY A 655 36.95 -18.80 8.55
C GLY A 655 35.93 -19.90 8.87
N ASP A 656 35.20 -19.78 9.98
CA ASP A 656 34.36 -20.86 10.54
C ASP A 656 32.85 -20.64 10.25
N CYS A 657 32.46 -19.51 9.69
CA CYS A 657 31.04 -19.17 9.51
C CYS A 657 30.76 -18.68 8.09
N THR A 658 29.73 -19.23 7.49
CA THR A 658 29.21 -18.72 6.22
C THR A 658 28.25 -17.56 6.50
N VAL A 659 28.69 -16.32 6.24
CA VAL A 659 27.87 -15.11 6.32
C VAL A 659 27.60 -14.61 4.91
N THR A 660 26.35 -14.36 4.59
CA THR A 660 25.94 -13.81 3.29
C THR A 660 25.88 -12.28 3.38
N CYS A 661 26.62 -11.56 2.54
CA CYS A 661 26.56 -10.10 2.49
C CYS A 661 25.44 -9.64 1.59
N ALA A 662 24.48 -8.89 2.14
CA ALA A 662 23.27 -8.43 1.47
C ALA A 662 23.13 -6.89 1.59
N PHE A 663 24.13 -6.14 1.08
CA PHE A 663 24.09 -4.68 0.98
C PHE A 663 24.58 -4.21 -0.40
N PRO A 664 24.17 -3.04 -0.88
CA PRO A 664 24.56 -2.57 -2.20
C PRO A 664 26.08 -2.38 -2.34
N GLY A 665 26.70 -3.13 -3.25
CA GLY A 665 28.13 -3.10 -3.52
C GLY A 665 28.96 -4.06 -2.66
N ALA A 666 28.36 -5.10 -2.07
CA ALA A 666 29.06 -6.22 -1.43
C ALA A 666 29.95 -6.93 -2.46
N GLY A 667 31.22 -7.19 -2.08
CA GLY A 667 32.28 -7.70 -2.97
C GLY A 667 32.65 -9.10 -2.65
N GLY A 668 32.05 -10.11 -2.40
CA GLY A 668 32.41 -11.52 -2.19
C GLY A 668 33.87 -11.74 -1.75
N ALA A 669 34.24 -11.46 -0.52
CA ALA A 669 35.51 -11.84 0.04
C ALA A 669 35.62 -13.36 0.25
N ALA A 670 36.78 -13.94 0.15
CA ALA A 670 37.00 -15.38 0.31
C ALA A 670 36.42 -15.91 1.63
N GLY A 671 35.44 -16.83 1.57
CA GLY A 671 34.72 -17.38 2.73
C GLY A 671 33.39 -16.68 3.06
N VAL A 672 33.03 -15.60 2.34
CA VAL A 672 31.75 -14.89 2.47
C VAL A 672 31.02 -14.98 1.15
N ALA A 673 29.87 -15.63 1.13
CA ALA A 673 29.05 -15.71 -0.09
C ALA A 673 28.38 -14.35 -0.35
N ALA A 674 28.64 -13.78 -1.55
CA ALA A 674 27.90 -12.60 -1.98
C ALA A 674 26.56 -13.00 -2.57
N CYS A 675 25.47 -12.51 -2.04
CA CYS A 675 24.12 -12.75 -2.58
C CYS A 675 23.87 -12.00 -3.91
N CYS A 676 24.82 -11.19 -4.37
CA CYS A 676 24.73 -10.41 -5.60
C CYS A 676 25.44 -11.14 -6.76
N SER A 677 24.89 -12.24 -7.25
CA SER A 677 25.42 -12.95 -8.43
C SER A 677 25.01 -12.34 -9.78
N ASN A 678 24.72 -11.05 -9.84
CA ASN A 678 24.54 -10.39 -11.14
C ASN A 678 25.31 -9.09 -11.21
N ARG A 679 26.33 -9.08 -12.08
CA ARG A 679 27.08 -7.90 -12.54
C ARG A 679 26.18 -6.95 -13.37
N SER A 680 24.99 -6.62 -12.92
CA SER A 680 24.22 -5.55 -13.53
C SER A 680 24.63 -4.24 -12.86
N LYS A 681 25.23 -3.35 -13.65
CA LYS A 681 25.61 -1.97 -13.30
C LYS A 681 24.40 -1.06 -13.01
N HIS A 682 23.24 -1.62 -12.68
CA HIS A 682 22.06 -0.81 -12.33
C HIS A 682 22.04 -0.57 -10.82
N VAL A 683 22.21 0.66 -10.45
CA VAL A 683 21.89 1.21 -9.14
C VAL A 683 20.39 0.96 -8.94
N GLY A 684 20.03 0.04 -8.02
CA GLY A 684 18.62 -0.23 -7.68
C GLY A 684 18.13 -1.67 -7.84
N ALA A 685 19.02 -2.65 -8.13
CA ALA A 685 18.59 -4.06 -8.13
C ALA A 685 18.17 -4.50 -6.70
N PRO A 686 17.02 -5.18 -6.54
CA PRO A 686 16.55 -5.64 -5.24
C PRO A 686 17.56 -6.62 -4.63
N VAL A 687 17.82 -6.44 -3.32
CA VAL A 687 18.68 -7.34 -2.55
C VAL A 687 17.90 -8.62 -2.28
N THR A 688 18.32 -9.74 -2.89
CA THR A 688 17.74 -11.05 -2.61
C THR A 688 18.34 -11.63 -1.34
N LEU A 689 17.51 -11.92 -0.34
CA LEU A 689 17.94 -12.58 0.89
C LEU A 689 17.95 -14.11 0.70
N PRO A 690 18.89 -14.83 1.38
CA PRO A 690 18.82 -16.27 1.45
C PRO A 690 17.61 -16.73 2.28
N GLU A 691 17.12 -17.94 2.04
CA GLU A 691 16.00 -18.50 2.79
C GLU A 691 16.35 -18.78 4.27
N HIS A 692 17.61 -19.04 4.56
CA HIS A 692 18.13 -19.36 5.91
C HIS A 692 19.58 -18.96 6.06
N GLY A 693 20.05 -18.83 7.31
CA GLY A 693 21.44 -18.54 7.64
C GLY A 693 21.70 -17.18 8.26
N VAL A 694 22.93 -16.68 8.18
CA VAL A 694 23.34 -15.39 8.74
C VAL A 694 23.65 -14.42 7.62
N VAL A 695 23.05 -13.21 7.70
CA VAL A 695 23.25 -12.14 6.70
C VAL A 695 23.87 -10.91 7.35
N LEU A 696 24.76 -10.23 6.62
CA LEU A 696 25.31 -8.93 6.99
C LEU A 696 24.59 -7.83 6.19
N LEU A 697 24.03 -6.85 6.90
CA LEU A 697 23.28 -5.74 6.35
C LEU A 697 23.69 -4.41 6.98
N ASP A 698 23.60 -3.34 6.22
CA ASP A 698 23.53 -1.98 6.78
C ASP A 698 22.10 -1.66 7.23
N LEU A 699 21.94 -0.73 8.17
CA LEU A 699 20.67 -0.38 8.76
C LEU A 699 19.61 0.10 7.72
N PRO A 700 19.97 0.94 6.73
CA PRO A 700 19.03 1.31 5.68
C PRO A 700 18.48 0.12 4.89
N THR A 701 19.30 -0.90 4.60
CA THR A 701 18.89 -2.12 3.91
C THR A 701 18.11 -3.06 4.83
N ALA A 702 18.42 -3.12 6.13
CA ALA A 702 17.72 -3.92 7.12
C ALA A 702 16.32 -3.35 7.45
N LYS A 703 16.07 -2.05 7.18
CA LYS A 703 14.76 -1.44 7.40
C LYS A 703 13.69 -2.11 6.52
N GLY A 704 12.54 -2.40 7.11
CA GLY A 704 11.44 -3.13 6.46
C GLY A 704 11.59 -4.65 6.50
N LEU A 705 12.79 -5.19 6.79
CA LEU A 705 13.03 -6.63 6.90
C LEU A 705 12.89 -7.13 8.34
N GLU A 706 12.75 -8.46 8.49
CA GLU A 706 12.56 -9.14 9.76
C GLU A 706 13.50 -10.35 9.88
N PHE A 707 14.03 -10.55 11.08
CA PHE A 707 14.97 -11.61 11.37
C PHE A 707 14.64 -12.29 12.69
N ASP A 708 14.83 -13.60 12.77
CA ASP A 708 14.65 -14.34 14.03
C ASP A 708 15.61 -13.84 15.10
N GLN A 709 16.84 -13.53 14.68
CA GLN A 709 17.87 -12.99 15.54
C GLN A 709 18.57 -11.81 14.88
N VAL A 710 18.91 -10.79 15.69
CA VAL A 710 19.70 -9.63 15.25
C VAL A 710 20.91 -9.46 16.13
N ILE A 711 22.07 -9.31 15.51
CA ILE A 711 23.32 -8.91 16.13
C ILE A 711 23.59 -7.46 15.72
N ILE A 712 23.48 -6.52 16.67
CA ILE A 712 23.89 -5.13 16.47
C ILE A 712 25.38 -5.06 16.82
N ALA A 713 26.22 -4.91 15.82
CA ALA A 713 27.67 -5.09 15.97
C ALA A 713 28.44 -3.81 16.32
N ASP A 714 27.81 -2.65 16.32
CA ASP A 714 28.47 -1.35 16.46
C ASP A 714 27.73 -0.37 17.37
N ALA A 715 27.24 -0.87 18.53
CA ALA A 715 26.45 -0.09 19.48
C ALA A 715 27.30 0.84 20.41
N GLN A 716 28.40 1.35 19.91
CA GLN A 716 29.25 2.29 20.65
C GLN A 716 28.75 3.73 20.56
N GLU A 717 29.12 4.55 21.56
CA GLU A 717 28.75 5.96 21.65
C GLU A 717 29.14 6.78 20.40
N SER A 718 30.27 6.45 19.77
CA SER A 718 30.74 7.13 18.56
C SER A 718 29.88 6.89 17.33
N VAL A 719 29.01 5.87 17.35
CA VAL A 719 28.07 5.52 16.26
C VAL A 719 26.65 5.92 16.63
N TYR A 720 26.23 5.67 17.86
CA TYR A 720 24.91 6.02 18.38
C TYR A 720 25.08 6.94 19.60
N GLY A 721 25.08 8.25 19.34
CA GLY A 721 25.14 9.30 20.35
C GLY A 721 23.84 9.44 21.14
N THR A 722 23.59 10.63 21.69
CA THR A 722 22.36 10.94 22.47
C THR A 722 21.29 11.64 21.66
N ASP A 723 21.57 11.96 20.40
CA ASP A 723 20.65 12.66 19.51
C ASP A 723 19.47 11.77 19.07
N ASP A 724 18.39 12.38 18.62
CA ASP A 724 17.15 11.68 18.24
C ASP A 724 17.35 10.78 17.03
N LEU A 725 18.21 11.15 16.07
CA LEU A 725 18.49 10.32 14.91
C LEU A 725 19.20 9.02 15.32
N SER A 726 20.18 9.09 16.21
CA SER A 726 20.86 7.93 16.80
C SER A 726 19.87 7.04 17.56
N ARG A 727 18.94 7.64 18.28
CA ARG A 727 17.86 6.95 18.99
C ARG A 727 16.94 6.18 18.05
N HIS A 728 16.46 6.82 16.97
CA HIS A 728 15.62 6.20 15.95
C HIS A 728 16.34 5.10 15.18
N ARG A 729 17.63 5.28 14.88
CA ARG A 729 18.46 4.26 14.24
C ARG A 729 18.61 3.02 15.13
N LEU A 730 18.86 3.21 16.42
CA LEU A 730 19.02 2.11 17.38
C LEU A 730 17.67 1.40 17.63
N TYR A 731 16.57 2.16 17.78
CA TYR A 731 15.21 1.62 17.84
C TYR A 731 14.91 0.76 16.61
N THR A 732 15.20 1.27 15.41
CA THR A 732 14.98 0.55 14.16
C THR A 732 15.78 -0.73 14.10
N ALA A 733 17.08 -0.71 14.48
CA ALA A 733 17.94 -1.89 14.49
C ALA A 733 17.41 -2.99 15.43
N ILE A 734 17.04 -2.62 16.65
CA ILE A 734 16.51 -3.55 17.66
C ILE A 734 15.18 -4.15 17.20
N SER A 735 14.30 -3.34 16.64
CA SER A 735 12.96 -3.76 16.21
C SER A 735 12.96 -4.67 14.97
N ARG A 736 14.11 -4.94 14.36
CA ARG A 736 14.24 -5.95 13.29
C ARG A 736 14.22 -7.38 13.81
N ALA A 737 14.47 -7.58 15.11
CA ALA A 737 14.48 -8.89 15.72
C ALA A 737 13.07 -9.33 16.17
N THR A 738 12.78 -10.62 15.97
CA THR A 738 11.52 -11.23 16.45
C THR A 738 11.73 -11.96 17.78
N GLN A 739 12.86 -12.70 17.96
CA GLN A 739 13.05 -13.59 19.10
C GLN A 739 14.31 -13.31 19.93
N LYS A 740 15.41 -12.90 19.31
CA LYS A 740 16.70 -12.70 20.01
C LYS A 740 17.44 -11.48 19.51
N VAL A 741 17.98 -10.68 20.44
CA VAL A 741 18.87 -9.54 20.15
C VAL A 741 20.16 -9.68 20.92
N THR A 742 21.27 -9.52 20.19
CA THR A 742 22.62 -9.42 20.77
C THR A 742 23.22 -8.07 20.37
N ILE A 743 23.61 -7.28 21.34
CA ILE A 743 24.14 -5.92 21.16
C ILE A 743 25.59 -5.91 21.61
N LEU A 744 26.48 -5.54 20.71
CA LEU A 744 27.93 -5.46 20.97
C LEU A 744 28.41 -4.01 20.77
N SER A 745 29.30 -3.54 21.61
CA SER A 745 30.00 -2.27 21.41
C SER A 745 31.50 -2.47 21.43
N GLN A 746 32.17 -1.78 20.51
CA GLN A 746 33.62 -1.66 20.47
C GLN A 746 34.03 -0.40 21.27
N GLY A 747 34.41 -0.56 22.54
CA GLY A 747 34.60 0.55 23.46
C GLY A 747 33.36 0.93 24.26
N THR A 748 33.19 2.23 24.50
CA THR A 748 32.09 2.77 25.32
C THR A 748 30.74 2.50 24.70
N LEU A 749 29.83 1.85 25.46
CA LEU A 749 28.44 1.60 25.03
C LEU A 749 27.70 2.91 24.89
N SER A 750 26.80 2.97 23.87
CA SER A 750 25.89 4.10 23.67
C SER A 750 25.17 4.47 24.98
N PRO A 751 25.12 5.77 25.33
CA PRO A 751 24.38 6.23 26.50
C PRO A 751 22.89 5.86 26.46
N LEU A 752 22.32 5.72 25.27
CA LEU A 752 20.92 5.32 25.06
C LEU A 752 20.62 3.90 25.57
N LEU A 753 21.61 3.02 25.65
CA LEU A 753 21.46 1.63 26.11
C LEU A 753 21.88 1.42 27.59
N GLN A 754 22.48 2.42 28.22
CA GLN A 754 22.92 2.31 29.60
C GLN A 754 21.78 2.00 30.60
N PRO A 755 20.58 2.61 30.50
CA PRO A 755 19.48 2.26 31.39
C PRO A 755 19.06 0.78 31.29
N ALA A 756 19.03 0.23 30.08
CA ALA A 756 18.72 -1.18 29.86
C ALA A 756 19.85 -2.13 30.30
N PHE A 757 21.09 -1.66 30.30
CA PHE A 757 22.27 -2.41 30.78
C PHE A 757 22.34 -2.46 32.30
N GLN A 758 22.01 -1.35 33.01
CA GLN A 758 22.06 -1.24 34.47
C GLN A 758 20.84 -1.89 35.15
N SER A 759 19.72 -2.06 34.46
CA SER A 759 18.51 -2.71 35.01
C SER A 759 18.60 -4.25 35.05
N ARG A 760 19.71 -4.81 34.68
CA ARG A 760 20.04 -6.25 34.72
C ARG A 760 20.89 -6.57 35.95
#